data_1882065ecc638983e23447df7d7a92fc
#
_entry.id   1882065ecc638983e23447df7d7a92fc
#
_cell.length_a   1.000
_cell.length_b   1.000
_cell.length_c   1.000
_cell.angle_alpha   90.00
_cell.angle_beta   90.00
_cell.angle_gamma   90.00
#
_symmetry.space_group_name_H-M   'P 1'
#
loop_
_entity.id
_entity.type
_entity.pdbx_description
1 polymer ?
#
loop_
_entity_poly.entity_id
_entity_poly.type
_entity_poly.pdbx_seq_one_letter_code
_entity_poly.pdbx_strand_id
1 'polypeptide(L)'
;MDIEKIIQQMTLAEKADFCSGSDFWHTQPVERLGVPAVMMSDGPSGLRKQDEQGDHLGINESIPAVCFPSSAAVASSFDTALAEKLGNTLGNECRAENLALLLGPGLNIKRSPLCGRNFEYFSEDPYLSGEMGAALVKGIQSNGVGSCIKQFAANNQETDRMVSDSVMDERTLHEIYLPAFETVVKKAQPLGVMAAYNKLNGTHCSENKELLTDILRKRWGYEGMVVTDWGAVKDRAKGIAAGQDLEMPGGSGRGTNSILSAIKAGTLSEEELNAAVRNLLRFVDSVTKTENASAVFDRDADYRMAVSVAENSAVLLKNEKGVLPLAKGCKAVFLGEFAQHPRYQGGGSSHVNSAKVSCALEHAPGVAYAQGYRTDEDTVDPALEQAAVAAAADAEVAVIFAGLPERYESEGYDRTTLAMPENQNHLIAAVAAVQPNTVVVLHNGSAIEMPWVNDVPAVLELYLAGDGAGEAAVNLLYGAVNPSGKLAETFPRRLSDTPAYLSFPGERETSVYSEGVFVGYRYYDTTEADVLFPFGHGLSYTTFEYSVLRLSRSTVREGEEVQVTVTVKNTGAVAGKETVQLYVAPPKGERHRPVRELKGFAKVSLQPGESKEVQFTLDKRSLAYYEPELHDFYAESGTYQICVGASSRDLRLTGLLEWQAAQPLPVHFTAASTLKQVMTHPVGAAIIGPILQHMAAAAGSATGKKDDDDSSLSMMMGIQLNTLIDFHVLTEEQLNGILSQINQA
;
A
#
# COMPACT_ATOMS: atom_id res chain seq x y z
N MET A 1 -13.76 -32.13 -7.50
CA MET A 1 -14.35 -32.89 -6.34
C MET A 1 -15.85 -32.61 -6.22
N ASP A 2 -16.65 -33.55 -5.71
CA ASP A 2 -18.06 -33.31 -5.32
C ASP A 2 -18.07 -32.80 -3.87
N ILE A 3 -17.98 -31.50 -3.71
CA ILE A 3 -17.74 -30.82 -2.41
C ILE A 3 -18.86 -31.09 -1.43
N GLU A 4 -20.14 -30.99 -1.85
CA GLU A 4 -21.26 -31.19 -0.93
C GLU A 4 -21.38 -32.66 -0.45
N LYS A 5 -21.06 -33.61 -1.32
CA LYS A 5 -21.00 -35.02 -0.97
C LYS A 5 -19.87 -35.30 0.03
N ILE A 6 -18.70 -34.66 -0.15
CA ILE A 6 -17.57 -34.78 0.78
C ILE A 6 -17.98 -34.24 2.16
N ILE A 7 -18.57 -33.04 2.23
CA ILE A 7 -19.04 -32.42 3.49
C ILE A 7 -20.02 -33.33 4.22
N GLN A 8 -20.96 -33.95 3.49
CA GLN A 8 -21.93 -34.87 4.07
C GLN A 8 -21.28 -36.16 4.61
N GLN A 9 -20.16 -36.60 4.06
CA GLN A 9 -19.46 -37.81 4.46
C GLN A 9 -18.42 -37.59 5.57
N MET A 10 -17.98 -36.32 5.77
CA MET A 10 -17.06 -35.95 6.84
C MET A 10 -17.75 -36.08 8.20
N THR A 11 -17.05 -36.66 9.15
CA THR A 11 -17.43 -36.58 10.58
C THR A 11 -17.20 -35.16 11.11
N LEU A 12 -17.86 -34.84 12.20
CA LEU A 12 -17.68 -33.50 12.83
C LEU A 12 -16.22 -33.26 13.25
N ALA A 13 -15.52 -34.31 13.71
CA ALA A 13 -14.10 -34.21 14.05
C ALA A 13 -13.24 -33.92 12.83
N GLU A 14 -13.46 -34.61 11.71
CA GLU A 14 -12.72 -34.34 10.46
C GLU A 14 -12.99 -32.94 9.92
N LYS A 15 -14.21 -32.43 10.03
CA LYS A 15 -14.53 -31.03 9.63
C LYS A 15 -13.75 -30.03 10.48
N ALA A 16 -13.70 -30.25 11.79
CA ALA A 16 -12.98 -29.41 12.72
C ALA A 16 -11.46 -29.45 12.49
N ASP A 17 -10.89 -30.64 12.26
CA ASP A 17 -9.48 -30.84 11.95
C ASP A 17 -9.11 -30.20 10.59
N PHE A 18 -9.97 -30.33 9.58
CA PHE A 18 -9.75 -29.79 8.24
C PHE A 18 -9.64 -28.26 8.22
N CYS A 19 -10.20 -27.58 9.23
CA CYS A 19 -10.06 -26.13 9.42
C CYS A 19 -8.77 -25.72 10.13
N SER A 20 -7.83 -26.64 10.35
CA SER A 20 -6.49 -26.41 10.90
C SER A 20 -5.45 -27.07 10.00
N GLY A 21 -4.23 -26.54 9.94
CA GLY A 21 -3.14 -27.18 9.21
C GLY A 21 -2.76 -28.54 9.81
N SER A 22 -2.13 -29.41 9.01
CA SER A 22 -1.54 -30.66 9.52
C SER A 22 -0.18 -30.42 10.19
N ASP A 23 0.53 -29.42 9.71
CA ASP A 23 1.85 -29.02 10.19
C ASP A 23 2.04 -27.50 10.00
N PHE A 24 3.29 -27.06 9.82
CA PHE A 24 3.62 -25.65 9.65
C PHE A 24 3.20 -25.07 8.29
N TRP A 25 3.16 -25.91 7.22
CA TRP A 25 2.95 -25.45 5.85
C TRP A 25 1.80 -26.12 5.09
N HIS A 26 1.27 -27.24 5.60
CA HIS A 26 0.29 -28.06 4.87
C HIS A 26 -1.12 -27.96 5.45
N THR A 27 -2.10 -28.02 4.56
CA THR A 27 -3.50 -28.26 4.95
C THR A 27 -3.68 -29.67 5.47
N GLN A 28 -4.71 -29.90 6.29
CA GLN A 28 -5.08 -31.21 6.77
C GLN A 28 -5.67 -32.07 5.64
N PRO A 29 -5.17 -33.29 5.35
CA PRO A 29 -5.79 -34.19 4.37
C PRO A 29 -7.01 -34.90 4.96
N VAL A 30 -7.92 -35.38 4.08
CA VAL A 30 -8.98 -36.34 4.42
C VAL A 30 -8.87 -37.53 3.47
N GLU A 31 -7.86 -38.36 3.70
CA GLU A 31 -7.43 -39.42 2.75
C GLU A 31 -8.57 -40.39 2.37
N ARG A 32 -9.42 -40.79 3.32
CA ARG A 32 -10.56 -41.71 3.04
C ARG A 32 -11.60 -41.13 2.10
N LEU A 33 -11.60 -39.80 1.90
CA LEU A 33 -12.49 -39.07 0.97
C LEU A 33 -11.75 -38.55 -0.26
N GLY A 34 -10.45 -38.86 -0.40
CA GLY A 34 -9.63 -38.45 -1.53
C GLY A 34 -9.28 -36.95 -1.52
N VAL A 35 -9.30 -36.30 -0.35
CA VAL A 35 -8.89 -34.90 -0.20
C VAL A 35 -7.42 -34.87 0.20
N PRO A 36 -6.49 -34.40 -0.67
CA PRO A 36 -5.05 -34.37 -0.34
C PRO A 36 -4.70 -33.18 0.54
N ALA A 37 -3.55 -33.28 1.23
CA ALA A 37 -2.86 -32.12 1.75
C ALA A 37 -2.27 -31.29 0.61
N VAL A 38 -2.23 -29.97 0.78
CA VAL A 38 -1.56 -29.04 -0.16
C VAL A 38 -0.64 -28.12 0.61
N MET A 39 0.52 -27.79 0.02
CA MET A 39 1.56 -26.99 0.64
C MET A 39 1.41 -25.50 0.29
N MET A 40 1.61 -24.65 1.30
CA MET A 40 1.75 -23.19 1.18
C MET A 40 3.19 -22.80 1.44
N SER A 41 3.62 -21.63 0.94
CA SER A 41 4.95 -21.09 1.24
C SER A 41 4.94 -19.58 1.28
N ASP A 42 5.79 -19.00 2.14
CA ASP A 42 6.18 -17.60 2.00
C ASP A 42 6.93 -17.37 0.69
N GLY A 43 7.03 -16.10 0.29
CA GLY A 43 7.85 -15.72 -0.85
C GLY A 43 7.28 -14.65 -1.75
N PRO A 44 6.81 -13.50 -1.23
CA PRO A 44 6.32 -12.40 -2.09
C PRO A 44 7.41 -11.82 -2.99
N SER A 45 8.69 -11.99 -2.62
CA SER A 45 9.86 -11.53 -3.38
C SER A 45 10.77 -12.68 -3.85
N GLY A 46 10.27 -13.93 -3.89
CA GLY A 46 11.01 -15.15 -4.23
C GLY A 46 10.67 -16.28 -3.26
N LEU A 47 10.73 -17.51 -3.70
CA LEU A 47 10.28 -18.65 -2.90
C LEU A 47 11.08 -18.83 -1.61
N ARG A 48 10.37 -19.01 -0.50
CA ARG A 48 10.92 -19.43 0.78
C ARG A 48 10.35 -20.79 1.20
N LYS A 49 10.50 -21.79 0.34
CA LYS A 49 10.05 -23.15 0.63
C LYS A 49 10.97 -23.80 1.64
N GLN A 50 10.41 -24.31 2.74
CA GLN A 50 11.09 -25.06 3.80
C GLN A 50 10.53 -26.49 3.83
N ASP A 51 11.42 -27.50 3.79
CA ASP A 51 10.98 -28.89 3.62
C ASP A 51 10.75 -29.63 4.96
N GLU A 52 11.57 -29.41 6.01
CA GLU A 52 11.52 -30.22 7.22
C GLU A 52 11.14 -29.48 8.50
N GLN A 53 11.64 -28.24 8.69
CA GLN A 53 11.35 -27.43 9.88
C GLN A 53 10.90 -26.04 9.46
N GLY A 54 9.60 -25.80 9.58
CA GLY A 54 9.01 -24.51 9.26
C GLY A 54 9.27 -23.49 10.38
N ASP A 55 9.58 -22.27 9.99
CA ASP A 55 9.54 -21.09 10.84
C ASP A 55 9.18 -19.85 10.01
N HIS A 56 8.70 -18.80 10.66
CA HIS A 56 8.38 -17.50 10.05
C HIS A 56 9.40 -16.41 10.39
N LEU A 57 10.54 -16.78 10.99
CA LEU A 57 11.57 -15.84 11.44
C LEU A 57 12.83 -15.85 10.55
N GLY A 58 12.93 -16.78 9.59
CA GLY A 58 14.12 -16.93 8.75
C GLY A 58 15.28 -17.66 9.44
N ILE A 59 15.00 -18.45 10.48
CA ILE A 59 16.00 -19.20 11.24
C ILE A 59 16.41 -20.48 10.51
N ASN A 60 15.43 -21.20 9.96
CA ASN A 60 15.68 -22.44 9.24
C ASN A 60 15.88 -22.18 7.75
N GLU A 61 16.77 -22.93 7.13
CA GLU A 61 17.07 -22.82 5.72
C GLU A 61 15.86 -23.14 4.84
N SER A 62 15.76 -22.44 3.73
CA SER A 62 14.83 -22.71 2.64
C SER A 62 15.59 -23.16 1.39
N ILE A 63 14.87 -23.66 0.39
CA ILE A 63 15.50 -24.02 -0.88
C ILE A 63 16.20 -22.80 -1.49
N PRO A 64 17.32 -22.99 -2.23
CA PRO A 64 17.92 -21.91 -2.99
C PRO A 64 16.97 -21.43 -4.08
N ALA A 65 16.65 -20.14 -4.09
CA ALA A 65 15.72 -19.50 -5.02
C ALA A 65 16.30 -18.20 -5.59
N VAL A 66 15.53 -17.51 -6.45
CA VAL A 66 15.88 -16.18 -6.94
C VAL A 66 15.15 -15.16 -6.08
N CYS A 67 15.87 -14.20 -5.52
CA CYS A 67 15.30 -13.05 -4.86
C CYS A 67 14.99 -11.95 -5.88
N PHE A 68 13.71 -11.65 -6.08
CA PHE A 68 13.25 -10.52 -6.89
C PHE A 68 13.26 -9.23 -6.07
N PRO A 69 13.21 -8.06 -6.73
CA PRO A 69 13.06 -6.80 -6.03
C PRO A 69 11.84 -6.78 -5.10
N SER A 70 11.98 -6.09 -3.97
CA SER A 70 10.93 -5.94 -2.97
C SER A 70 9.66 -5.28 -3.54
N SER A 71 8.51 -5.46 -2.87
CA SER A 71 7.25 -4.83 -3.32
C SER A 71 7.35 -3.31 -3.41
N ALA A 72 8.13 -2.66 -2.52
CA ALA A 72 8.44 -1.23 -2.59
C ALA A 72 9.14 -0.86 -3.92
N ALA A 73 10.13 -1.65 -4.32
CA ALA A 73 10.81 -1.48 -5.60
C ALA A 73 9.84 -1.74 -6.78
N VAL A 74 9.13 -2.87 -6.76
CA VAL A 74 8.17 -3.23 -7.84
C VAL A 74 7.13 -2.13 -8.03
N ALA A 75 6.58 -1.55 -6.96
CA ALA A 75 5.62 -0.45 -7.03
C ALA A 75 6.20 0.79 -7.71
N SER A 76 7.48 1.08 -7.48
CA SER A 76 8.16 2.21 -8.11
C SER A 76 8.31 2.07 -9.63
N SER A 77 8.09 0.88 -10.18
CA SER A 77 8.00 0.71 -11.63
C SER A 77 6.75 1.37 -12.22
N PHE A 78 5.64 1.50 -11.49
CA PHE A 78 4.33 1.91 -12.01
C PHE A 78 3.95 1.17 -13.30
N ASP A 79 4.31 -0.12 -13.38
CA ASP A 79 4.15 -0.95 -14.57
C ASP A 79 3.42 -2.27 -14.22
N THR A 80 2.11 -2.27 -14.41
CA THR A 80 1.27 -3.44 -14.13
C THR A 80 1.62 -4.63 -15.02
N ALA A 81 2.08 -4.38 -16.26
CA ALA A 81 2.49 -5.48 -17.15
C ALA A 81 3.79 -6.15 -16.68
N LEU A 82 4.72 -5.36 -16.09
CA LEU A 82 5.93 -5.90 -15.45
C LEU A 82 5.57 -6.70 -14.20
N ALA A 83 4.66 -6.18 -13.36
CA ALA A 83 4.19 -6.87 -12.15
C ALA A 83 3.49 -8.21 -12.51
N GLU A 84 2.68 -8.24 -13.57
CA GLU A 84 2.04 -9.48 -14.03
C GLU A 84 3.05 -10.51 -14.54
N LYS A 85 4.09 -10.07 -15.27
CA LYS A 85 5.20 -10.95 -15.69
C LYS A 85 5.97 -11.51 -14.50
N LEU A 86 6.30 -10.67 -13.53
CA LEU A 86 6.93 -11.11 -12.28
C LEU A 86 6.06 -12.15 -11.57
N GLY A 87 4.76 -11.87 -11.46
CA GLY A 87 3.80 -12.82 -10.89
C GLY A 87 3.77 -14.15 -11.63
N ASN A 88 3.84 -14.12 -12.97
CA ASN A 88 3.89 -15.34 -13.77
C ASN A 88 5.18 -16.14 -13.52
N THR A 89 6.34 -15.47 -13.36
CA THR A 89 7.59 -16.13 -12.99
C THR A 89 7.48 -16.80 -11.62
N LEU A 90 7.01 -16.08 -10.59
CA LEU A 90 6.79 -16.63 -9.24
C LEU A 90 5.81 -17.82 -9.25
N GLY A 91 4.72 -17.70 -10.00
CA GLY A 91 3.74 -18.79 -10.13
C GLY A 91 4.35 -20.04 -10.81
N ASN A 92 5.24 -19.85 -11.80
CA ASN A 92 5.96 -20.95 -12.43
C ASN A 92 6.94 -21.63 -11.47
N GLU A 93 7.70 -20.87 -10.67
CA GLU A 93 8.57 -21.41 -9.63
C GLU A 93 7.76 -22.21 -8.60
N CYS A 94 6.64 -21.65 -8.10
CA CYS A 94 5.74 -22.33 -7.16
C CYS A 94 5.27 -23.67 -7.73
N ARG A 95 4.91 -23.69 -9.01
CA ARG A 95 4.47 -24.90 -9.67
C ARG A 95 5.57 -25.93 -9.83
N ALA A 96 6.78 -25.52 -10.18
CA ALA A 96 7.95 -26.40 -10.27
C ALA A 96 8.27 -27.06 -8.92
N GLU A 97 8.01 -26.33 -7.82
CA GLU A 97 8.24 -26.80 -6.45
C GLU A 97 6.99 -27.44 -5.80
N ASN A 98 5.92 -27.71 -6.55
CA ASN A 98 4.67 -28.32 -6.09
C ASN A 98 3.99 -27.53 -4.95
N LEU A 99 4.07 -26.20 -4.98
CA LEU A 99 3.37 -25.33 -4.06
C LEU A 99 1.97 -25.02 -4.58
N ALA A 100 0.99 -25.05 -3.70
CA ALA A 100 -0.41 -24.76 -4.02
C ALA A 100 -0.77 -23.29 -3.81
N LEU A 101 -0.11 -22.60 -2.87
CA LEU A 101 -0.40 -21.23 -2.50
C LEU A 101 0.89 -20.48 -2.13
N LEU A 102 1.08 -19.31 -2.75
CA LEU A 102 2.10 -18.36 -2.36
C LEU A 102 1.52 -17.31 -1.41
N LEU A 103 2.16 -17.10 -0.25
CA LEU A 103 1.73 -16.15 0.78
C LEU A 103 2.20 -14.73 0.45
N GLY A 104 1.52 -14.10 -0.45
CA GLY A 104 1.78 -12.75 -0.96
C GLY A 104 0.83 -12.37 -2.10
N PRO A 105 0.86 -11.09 -2.51
CA PRO A 105 1.65 -9.98 -1.98
C PRO A 105 1.10 -9.35 -0.69
N GLY A 106 1.96 -8.56 -0.02
CA GLY A 106 1.57 -7.65 1.06
C GLY A 106 0.93 -6.38 0.51
N LEU A 107 -0.27 -6.01 1.01
CA LEU A 107 -1.07 -4.89 0.50
C LEU A 107 -1.30 -3.78 1.53
N ASN A 108 -0.70 -3.87 2.72
CA ASN A 108 -0.85 -2.82 3.71
C ASN A 108 -0.24 -1.50 3.23
N ILE A 109 -0.83 -0.40 3.67
CA ILE A 109 -0.40 0.94 3.28
C ILE A 109 0.84 1.35 4.08
N LYS A 110 1.79 2.02 3.46
CA LYS A 110 2.93 2.66 4.12
C LYS A 110 2.45 3.88 4.89
N ARG A 111 1.89 3.67 6.09
CA ARG A 111 1.35 4.70 6.97
C ARG A 111 2.44 5.58 7.57
N SER A 112 3.44 4.92 8.15
CA SER A 112 4.64 5.55 8.71
C SER A 112 5.87 4.98 8.02
N PRO A 113 6.86 5.81 7.66
CA PRO A 113 8.11 5.29 7.10
C PRO A 113 8.94 4.49 8.11
N LEU A 114 8.56 4.47 9.39
CA LEU A 114 9.21 3.67 10.42
C LEU A 114 8.77 2.20 10.45
N CYS A 115 7.64 1.83 9.82
CA CYS A 115 7.19 0.44 9.83
C CYS A 115 8.26 -0.50 9.26
N GLY A 116 8.65 -1.51 10.04
CA GLY A 116 9.74 -2.44 9.70
C GLY A 116 9.51 -3.24 8.43
N ARG A 117 8.24 -3.44 8.04
CA ARG A 117 7.83 -4.20 6.84
C ARG A 117 7.49 -3.33 5.63
N ASN A 118 7.79 -2.04 5.63
CA ASN A 118 7.50 -1.18 4.49
C ASN A 118 8.14 -1.64 3.18
N PHE A 119 9.28 -2.31 3.23
CA PHE A 119 9.90 -2.91 2.04
C PHE A 119 8.99 -3.94 1.34
N GLU A 120 8.13 -4.62 2.10
CA GLU A 120 7.22 -5.68 1.64
C GLU A 120 5.89 -5.13 1.11
N TYR A 121 5.59 -3.85 1.37
CA TYR A 121 4.36 -3.17 0.95
C TYR A 121 4.60 -2.27 -0.26
N PHE A 122 3.60 -2.17 -1.15
CA PHE A 122 3.75 -1.43 -2.39
C PHE A 122 3.88 0.08 -2.18
N SER A 123 2.91 0.73 -1.54
CA SER A 123 2.79 2.18 -1.60
C SER A 123 2.09 2.80 -0.38
N GLU A 124 2.25 4.12 -0.21
CA GLU A 124 1.39 4.95 0.61
C GLU A 124 0.02 5.24 -0.05
N ASP A 125 -0.11 4.93 -1.35
CA ASP A 125 -1.32 5.15 -2.12
C ASP A 125 -2.09 3.85 -2.35
N PRO A 126 -3.38 3.75 -1.92
CA PRO A 126 -4.16 2.53 -2.05
C PRO A 126 -4.54 2.18 -3.50
N TYR A 127 -4.63 3.15 -4.41
CA TYR A 127 -4.91 2.89 -5.82
C TYR A 127 -3.72 2.21 -6.48
N LEU A 128 -2.51 2.76 -6.31
CA LEU A 128 -1.28 2.16 -6.83
C LEU A 128 -1.07 0.75 -6.24
N SER A 129 -1.21 0.59 -4.91
CA SER A 129 -1.08 -0.71 -4.23
C SER A 129 -2.07 -1.74 -4.78
N GLY A 130 -3.31 -1.35 -5.01
CA GLY A 130 -4.35 -2.23 -5.56
C GLY A 130 -4.08 -2.68 -7.00
N GLU A 131 -3.72 -1.75 -7.89
CA GLU A 131 -3.45 -2.06 -9.30
C GLU A 131 -2.21 -2.95 -9.47
N MET A 132 -1.10 -2.62 -8.77
CA MET A 132 0.12 -3.43 -8.81
C MET A 132 -0.09 -4.80 -8.18
N GLY A 133 -0.79 -4.87 -7.04
CA GLY A 133 -1.15 -6.12 -6.38
C GLY A 133 -2.04 -7.00 -7.24
N ALA A 134 -3.06 -6.44 -7.89
CA ALA A 134 -3.95 -7.19 -8.78
C ALA A 134 -3.21 -7.79 -9.99
N ALA A 135 -2.28 -7.04 -10.57
CA ALA A 135 -1.45 -7.52 -11.68
C ALA A 135 -0.55 -8.69 -11.24
N LEU A 136 0.13 -8.55 -10.10
CA LEU A 136 1.00 -9.61 -9.55
C LEU A 136 0.20 -10.89 -9.25
N VAL A 137 -0.97 -10.77 -8.61
CA VAL A 137 -1.86 -11.90 -8.31
C VAL A 137 -2.32 -12.62 -9.58
N LYS A 138 -2.73 -11.88 -10.63
CA LYS A 138 -3.08 -12.47 -11.92
C LYS A 138 -1.94 -13.28 -12.50
N GLY A 139 -0.73 -12.73 -12.47
CA GLY A 139 0.47 -13.41 -12.94
C GLY A 139 0.72 -14.72 -12.19
N ILE A 140 0.71 -14.72 -10.85
CA ILE A 140 0.90 -15.91 -10.01
C ILE A 140 -0.15 -16.97 -10.37
N GLN A 141 -1.43 -16.58 -10.35
CA GLN A 141 -2.55 -17.50 -10.56
C GLN A 141 -2.68 -18.04 -11.98
N SER A 142 -2.05 -17.38 -12.99
CA SER A 142 -2.03 -17.86 -14.37
C SER A 142 -1.35 -19.22 -14.53
N ASN A 143 -0.57 -19.65 -13.54
CA ASN A 143 0.09 -20.95 -13.48
C ASN A 143 -0.73 -22.02 -12.70
N GLY A 144 -1.95 -21.71 -12.27
CA GLY A 144 -2.78 -22.64 -11.49
C GLY A 144 -2.31 -22.79 -10.03
N VAL A 145 -1.51 -21.87 -9.55
CA VAL A 145 -1.09 -21.70 -8.15
C VAL A 145 -1.92 -20.59 -7.52
N GLY A 146 -2.31 -20.72 -6.26
CA GLY A 146 -3.00 -19.67 -5.55
C GLY A 146 -2.07 -18.55 -5.07
N SER A 147 -2.61 -17.34 -4.97
CA SER A 147 -1.99 -16.21 -4.29
C SER A 147 -2.80 -15.88 -3.03
N CYS A 148 -2.11 -15.59 -1.92
CA CYS A 148 -2.73 -15.21 -0.65
C CYS A 148 -2.35 -13.78 -0.30
N ILE A 149 -3.24 -12.84 -0.55
CA ILE A 149 -2.99 -11.43 -0.23
C ILE A 149 -2.99 -11.21 1.29
N LYS A 150 -2.08 -10.36 1.78
CA LYS A 150 -1.81 -10.16 3.21
C LYS A 150 -1.45 -8.70 3.52
N GLN A 151 -1.59 -8.23 4.77
CA GLN A 151 -2.30 -8.84 5.90
C GLN A 151 -3.60 -8.08 6.11
N PHE A 152 -4.72 -8.72 6.01
CA PHE A 152 -6.06 -8.13 6.03
C PHE A 152 -6.60 -7.98 7.47
N ALA A 153 -6.64 -6.75 8.05
CA ALA A 153 -6.25 -5.47 7.50
C ALA A 153 -5.52 -4.60 8.53
N ALA A 154 -4.92 -3.51 8.01
CA ALA A 154 -4.32 -2.46 8.84
C ALA A 154 -3.16 -2.93 9.74
N ASN A 155 -2.33 -3.86 9.26
CA ASN A 155 -1.05 -4.23 9.90
C ASN A 155 0.05 -3.28 9.43
N ASN A 156 0.09 -2.06 10.00
CA ASN A 156 0.95 -0.97 9.57
C ASN A 156 2.12 -0.69 10.53
N GLN A 157 2.36 -1.59 11.47
CA GLN A 157 3.46 -1.56 12.45
C GLN A 157 3.85 -2.97 12.89
N GLU A 158 5.09 -3.13 13.34
CA GLU A 158 5.59 -4.39 13.90
C GLU A 158 5.60 -4.38 15.43
N THR A 159 5.74 -3.21 16.04
CA THR A 159 5.66 -3.03 17.48
C THR A 159 4.31 -3.53 17.99
N ASP A 160 4.36 -4.50 18.91
CA ASP A 160 3.20 -5.13 19.57
C ASP A 160 2.16 -5.72 18.59
N ARG A 161 2.54 -6.07 17.36
CA ARG A 161 1.64 -6.49 16.27
C ARG A 161 0.65 -7.59 16.64
N MET A 162 1.01 -8.49 17.59
CA MET A 162 0.17 -9.59 18.03
C MET A 162 -1.01 -9.17 18.93
N VAL A 163 -0.97 -7.96 19.46
CA VAL A 163 -1.94 -7.48 20.47
C VAL A 163 -2.41 -6.04 20.20
N SER A 164 -1.71 -5.30 19.35
CA SER A 164 -2.04 -3.90 19.04
C SER A 164 -3.42 -3.76 18.43
N ASP A 165 -4.07 -2.64 18.71
CA ASP A 165 -5.37 -2.25 18.17
C ASP A 165 -5.20 -1.06 17.23
N SER A 166 -5.47 -1.26 15.96
CA SER A 166 -5.50 -0.22 14.93
C SER A 166 -6.85 0.47 14.98
N VAL A 167 -6.90 1.66 15.60
CA VAL A 167 -8.15 2.41 15.83
C VAL A 167 -8.29 3.53 14.81
N MET A 168 -9.36 3.50 14.04
CA MET A 168 -9.66 4.49 13.02
C MET A 168 -11.16 4.60 12.75
N ASP A 169 -11.59 5.73 12.18
CA ASP A 169 -12.97 5.91 11.73
C ASP A 169 -13.27 5.10 10.47
N GLU A 170 -14.56 4.90 10.19
CA GLU A 170 -15.06 4.11 9.07
C GLU A 170 -14.59 4.68 7.71
N ARG A 171 -14.57 6.01 7.57
CA ARG A 171 -14.10 6.68 6.35
C ARG A 171 -12.63 6.37 6.07
N THR A 172 -11.78 6.53 7.06
CA THR A 172 -10.34 6.23 6.98
C THR A 172 -10.10 4.78 6.58
N LEU A 173 -10.82 3.85 7.20
CA LEU A 173 -10.74 2.43 6.89
C LEU A 173 -11.07 2.17 5.40
N HIS A 174 -12.19 2.71 4.92
CA HIS A 174 -12.70 2.47 3.57
C HIS A 174 -11.99 3.26 2.46
N GLU A 175 -11.36 4.42 2.76
CA GLU A 175 -10.64 5.20 1.75
C GLU A 175 -9.15 4.85 1.66
N ILE A 176 -8.52 4.36 2.74
CA ILE A 176 -7.06 4.15 2.80
C ILE A 176 -6.69 2.68 2.96
N TYR A 177 -7.23 1.97 3.96
CA TYR A 177 -6.68 0.66 4.36
C TYR A 177 -7.35 -0.54 3.68
N LEU A 178 -8.56 -0.40 3.19
CA LEU A 178 -9.28 -1.46 2.48
C LEU A 178 -9.18 -1.42 0.95
N PRO A 179 -9.02 -0.27 0.25
CA PRO A 179 -9.19 -0.22 -1.21
C PRO A 179 -8.17 -1.04 -2.00
N ALA A 180 -6.94 -1.21 -1.51
CA ALA A 180 -5.97 -2.08 -2.17
C ALA A 180 -6.45 -3.54 -2.20
N PHE A 181 -6.96 -4.05 -1.07
CA PHE A 181 -7.55 -5.39 -0.97
C PHE A 181 -8.82 -5.51 -1.83
N GLU A 182 -9.73 -4.51 -1.76
CA GLU A 182 -10.94 -4.48 -2.58
C GLU A 182 -10.62 -4.58 -4.07
N THR A 183 -9.62 -3.82 -4.53
CA THR A 183 -9.19 -3.82 -5.94
C THR A 183 -8.67 -5.18 -6.35
N VAL A 184 -7.81 -5.81 -5.54
CA VAL A 184 -7.26 -7.13 -5.85
C VAL A 184 -8.35 -8.21 -5.83
N VAL A 185 -9.25 -8.19 -4.83
CA VAL A 185 -10.38 -9.13 -4.78
C VAL A 185 -11.25 -9.00 -6.03
N LYS A 186 -11.66 -7.79 -6.40
CA LYS A 186 -12.55 -7.56 -7.55
C LYS A 186 -11.89 -7.83 -8.91
N LYS A 187 -10.58 -7.54 -9.06
CA LYS A 187 -9.89 -7.65 -10.35
C LYS A 187 -9.17 -8.98 -10.59
N ALA A 188 -8.75 -9.66 -9.50
CA ALA A 188 -7.89 -10.85 -9.61
C ALA A 188 -8.43 -12.08 -8.85
N GLN A 189 -9.43 -11.95 -7.96
CA GLN A 189 -10.00 -13.04 -7.18
C GLN A 189 -8.92 -13.96 -6.58
N PRO A 190 -8.11 -13.49 -5.62
CA PRO A 190 -7.05 -14.30 -5.01
C PRO A 190 -7.65 -15.54 -4.34
N LEU A 191 -6.95 -16.69 -4.41
CA LEU A 191 -7.45 -17.92 -3.78
C LEU A 191 -7.35 -17.88 -2.26
N GLY A 192 -6.48 -17.03 -1.70
CA GLY A 192 -6.33 -16.82 -0.26
C GLY A 192 -6.35 -15.34 0.15
N VAL A 193 -6.87 -15.08 1.33
CA VAL A 193 -6.72 -13.81 2.08
C VAL A 193 -6.22 -14.14 3.47
N MET A 194 -5.11 -13.55 3.89
CA MET A 194 -4.54 -13.77 5.22
C MET A 194 -5.02 -12.68 6.18
N ALA A 195 -5.74 -13.07 7.24
CA ALA A 195 -6.17 -12.17 8.30
C ALA A 195 -4.96 -11.72 9.15
N ALA A 196 -4.87 -10.42 9.45
CA ALA A 196 -3.76 -9.83 10.18
C ALA A 196 -3.72 -10.24 11.67
N TYR A 197 -2.56 -10.01 12.31
CA TYR A 197 -2.36 -10.27 13.75
C TYR A 197 -3.14 -9.32 14.65
N ASN A 198 -3.17 -8.03 14.27
CA ASN A 198 -3.67 -6.94 15.08
C ASN A 198 -5.19 -6.97 15.27
N LYS A 199 -5.65 -6.19 16.23
CA LYS A 199 -7.07 -5.82 16.31
C LYS A 199 -7.35 -4.67 15.34
N LEU A 200 -8.58 -4.59 14.92
CA LEU A 200 -9.16 -3.47 14.19
C LEU A 200 -10.38 -2.99 14.98
N ASN A 201 -10.29 -1.76 15.51
CA ASN A 201 -11.35 -1.17 16.34
C ASN A 201 -11.84 -2.11 17.45
N GLY A 202 -10.90 -2.69 18.21
CA GLY A 202 -11.16 -3.54 19.38
C GLY A 202 -11.32 -5.02 19.09
N THR A 203 -11.43 -5.46 17.82
CA THR A 203 -11.66 -6.87 17.47
C THR A 203 -10.49 -7.42 16.67
N HIS A 204 -9.92 -8.57 17.06
CA HIS A 204 -8.87 -9.22 16.26
C HIS A 204 -9.34 -9.48 14.83
N CYS A 205 -8.50 -9.18 13.84
CA CYS A 205 -8.84 -9.33 12.42
C CYS A 205 -9.32 -10.75 12.10
N SER A 206 -8.73 -11.78 12.71
CA SER A 206 -9.11 -13.20 12.53
C SER A 206 -10.49 -13.55 13.12
N GLU A 207 -11.09 -12.68 13.95
CA GLU A 207 -12.38 -12.87 14.62
C GLU A 207 -13.40 -11.77 14.26
N ASN A 208 -13.05 -10.90 13.32
CA ASN A 208 -13.84 -9.73 12.97
C ASN A 208 -14.85 -10.07 11.85
N LYS A 209 -16.10 -10.31 12.25
CA LYS A 209 -17.19 -10.68 11.34
C LYS A 209 -17.51 -9.58 10.32
N GLU A 210 -17.48 -8.32 10.73
CA GLU A 210 -17.70 -7.19 9.82
C GLU A 210 -16.64 -7.20 8.71
N LEU A 211 -15.36 -7.38 9.10
CA LEU A 211 -14.24 -7.41 8.16
C LEU A 211 -14.31 -8.63 7.23
N LEU A 212 -14.41 -9.86 7.79
CA LEU A 212 -14.25 -11.10 7.03
C LEU A 212 -15.53 -11.53 6.30
N THR A 213 -16.70 -11.26 6.88
CA THR A 213 -17.98 -11.68 6.29
C THR A 213 -18.69 -10.52 5.59
N ASP A 214 -18.93 -9.41 6.27
CA ASP A 214 -19.81 -8.38 5.73
C ASP A 214 -19.11 -7.55 4.65
N ILE A 215 -17.84 -7.18 4.86
CA ILE A 215 -17.04 -6.45 3.87
C ILE A 215 -16.47 -7.40 2.80
N LEU A 216 -15.61 -8.33 3.22
CA LEU A 216 -14.85 -9.18 2.29
C LEU A 216 -15.77 -10.06 1.43
N ARG A 217 -16.64 -10.85 2.08
CA ARG A 217 -17.47 -11.84 1.34
C ARG A 217 -18.72 -11.23 0.74
N LYS A 218 -19.52 -10.48 1.54
CA LYS A 218 -20.83 -10.00 1.06
C LYS A 218 -20.70 -8.77 0.17
N ARG A 219 -19.92 -7.74 0.59
CA ARG A 219 -19.82 -6.49 -0.17
C ARG A 219 -18.92 -6.65 -1.40
N TRP A 220 -17.78 -7.34 -1.27
CA TRP A 220 -16.83 -7.49 -2.38
C TRP A 220 -17.01 -8.78 -3.20
N GLY A 221 -17.80 -9.75 -2.72
CA GLY A 221 -18.07 -10.99 -3.43
C GLY A 221 -16.88 -11.96 -3.42
N TYR A 222 -16.10 -11.99 -2.35
CA TYR A 222 -14.95 -12.89 -2.23
C TYR A 222 -15.39 -14.33 -1.99
N GLU A 223 -14.91 -15.26 -2.81
CA GLU A 223 -15.24 -16.68 -2.75
C GLU A 223 -14.09 -17.60 -2.32
N GLY A 224 -12.87 -17.06 -2.20
CA GLY A 224 -11.69 -17.81 -1.77
C GLY A 224 -11.66 -18.13 -0.28
N MET A 225 -10.58 -18.77 0.17
CA MET A 225 -10.39 -19.08 1.59
C MET A 225 -9.80 -17.89 2.36
N VAL A 226 -10.13 -17.82 3.65
CA VAL A 226 -9.49 -16.92 4.62
C VAL A 226 -8.60 -17.75 5.53
N VAL A 227 -7.30 -17.49 5.52
CA VAL A 227 -6.31 -18.10 6.41
C VAL A 227 -5.87 -17.08 7.47
N THR A 228 -5.49 -17.56 8.66
CA THR A 228 -4.84 -16.69 9.66
C THR A 228 -3.40 -16.38 9.27
N ASP A 229 -2.86 -15.26 9.71
CA ASP A 229 -1.42 -15.18 9.86
C ASP A 229 -0.95 -16.20 10.90
N TRP A 230 0.33 -16.60 10.86
CA TRP A 230 0.85 -17.74 11.63
C TRP A 230 0.81 -17.49 13.15
N GLY A 231 -0.12 -18.17 13.84
CA GLY A 231 -0.35 -17.99 15.26
C GLY A 231 -1.25 -16.81 15.64
N ALA A 232 -1.95 -16.21 14.68
CA ALA A 232 -2.85 -15.06 14.92
C ALA A 232 -4.16 -15.43 15.63
N VAL A 233 -4.50 -16.71 15.76
CA VAL A 233 -5.74 -17.16 16.40
C VAL A 233 -5.72 -16.89 17.91
N LYS A 234 -6.80 -16.26 18.42
CA LYS A 234 -7.07 -16.12 19.85
C LYS A 234 -8.25 -17.01 20.26
N ASP A 235 -9.38 -16.94 19.56
CA ASP A 235 -10.56 -17.78 19.75
C ASP A 235 -10.96 -18.42 18.40
N ARG A 236 -10.65 -19.70 18.22
CA ARG A 236 -10.87 -20.40 16.95
C ARG A 236 -12.35 -20.50 16.57
N ALA A 237 -13.23 -20.71 17.56
CA ALA A 237 -14.66 -20.82 17.30
C ALA A 237 -15.25 -19.49 16.84
N LYS A 238 -14.83 -18.37 17.46
CA LYS A 238 -15.23 -17.03 16.99
C LYS A 238 -14.68 -16.74 15.58
N GLY A 239 -13.45 -17.19 15.27
CA GLY A 239 -12.88 -17.07 13.94
C GLY A 239 -13.76 -17.75 12.88
N ILE A 240 -14.18 -19.00 13.10
CA ILE A 240 -15.11 -19.71 12.20
C ILE A 240 -16.41 -18.93 12.03
N ALA A 241 -17.04 -18.51 13.13
CA ALA A 241 -18.28 -17.73 13.11
C ALA A 241 -18.12 -16.37 12.38
N ALA A 242 -16.91 -15.81 12.40
CA ALA A 242 -16.58 -14.57 11.68
C ALA A 242 -16.31 -14.78 10.18
N GLY A 243 -16.11 -16.02 9.71
CA GLY A 243 -15.81 -16.34 8.31
C GLY A 243 -14.34 -16.63 7.99
N GLN A 244 -13.54 -16.92 9.04
CA GLN A 244 -12.15 -17.35 8.92
C GLN A 244 -12.11 -18.87 8.75
N ASP A 245 -11.50 -19.38 7.67
CA ASP A 245 -11.60 -20.78 7.27
C ASP A 245 -10.48 -21.66 7.84
N LEU A 246 -9.22 -21.24 7.69
CA LEU A 246 -8.03 -22.02 8.01
C LEU A 246 -7.18 -21.38 9.11
N GLU A 247 -6.85 -22.15 10.14
CA GLU A 247 -5.86 -21.78 11.16
C GLU A 247 -4.48 -22.31 10.77
N MET A 248 -3.46 -21.43 10.78
CA MET A 248 -2.06 -21.82 10.61
C MET A 248 -1.19 -21.24 11.75
N PRO A 249 -0.08 -21.93 12.14
CA PRO A 249 0.24 -23.31 11.81
C PRO A 249 -0.68 -24.28 12.53
N GLY A 250 -0.77 -25.51 12.00
CA GLY A 250 -1.59 -26.58 12.57
C GLY A 250 -0.85 -27.53 13.49
N GLY A 251 -1.46 -28.71 13.72
CA GLY A 251 -0.84 -29.85 14.41
C GLY A 251 -0.97 -29.86 15.95
N SER A 252 -1.45 -28.79 16.60
CA SER A 252 -1.60 -28.74 18.06
C SER A 252 -2.90 -29.37 18.58
N GLY A 253 -3.90 -29.55 17.73
CA GLY A 253 -5.26 -29.99 18.11
C GLY A 253 -6.06 -28.96 18.95
N ARG A 254 -5.47 -27.81 19.29
CA ARG A 254 -6.13 -26.79 20.12
C ARG A 254 -7.33 -26.17 19.41
N GLY A 255 -7.16 -25.82 18.15
CA GLY A 255 -8.22 -25.24 17.32
C GLY A 255 -9.39 -26.22 17.14
N THR A 256 -9.10 -27.48 16.78
CA THR A 256 -10.08 -28.57 16.66
C THR A 256 -10.92 -28.72 17.93
N ASN A 257 -10.26 -28.80 19.09
CA ASN A 257 -10.95 -28.96 20.38
C ASN A 257 -11.82 -27.74 20.72
N SER A 258 -11.40 -26.54 20.38
CA SER A 258 -12.18 -25.31 20.55
C SER A 258 -13.46 -25.36 19.71
N ILE A 259 -13.36 -25.71 18.43
CA ILE A 259 -14.49 -25.83 17.50
C ILE A 259 -15.49 -26.89 18.03
N LEU A 260 -15.02 -28.10 18.36
CA LEU A 260 -15.89 -29.20 18.86
C LEU A 260 -16.60 -28.82 20.16
N SER A 261 -15.90 -28.13 21.05
CA SER A 261 -16.46 -27.64 22.33
C SER A 261 -17.54 -26.59 22.10
N ALA A 262 -17.32 -25.65 21.18
CA ALA A 262 -18.26 -24.60 20.84
C ALA A 262 -19.54 -25.13 20.18
N ILE A 263 -19.42 -26.13 19.28
CA ILE A 263 -20.58 -26.81 18.69
C ILE A 263 -21.38 -27.55 19.75
N LYS A 264 -20.70 -28.29 20.63
CA LYS A 264 -21.37 -29.00 21.75
C LYS A 264 -22.09 -28.03 22.69
N ALA A 265 -21.53 -26.82 22.89
CA ALA A 265 -22.15 -25.79 23.71
C ALA A 265 -23.25 -24.99 22.99
N GLY A 266 -23.43 -25.19 21.69
CA GLY A 266 -24.38 -24.42 20.84
C GLY A 266 -23.97 -22.98 20.57
N THR A 267 -22.70 -22.61 20.78
CA THR A 267 -22.16 -21.26 20.50
C THR A 267 -21.56 -21.13 19.08
N LEU A 268 -21.37 -22.26 18.38
CA LEU A 268 -21.02 -22.36 16.99
C LEU A 268 -21.96 -23.37 16.33
N SER A 269 -22.52 -23.07 15.18
CA SER A 269 -23.35 -23.99 14.41
C SER A 269 -22.51 -24.89 13.50
N GLU A 270 -23.00 -26.10 13.21
CA GLU A 270 -22.35 -26.96 12.22
C GLU A 270 -22.39 -26.37 10.81
N GLU A 271 -23.39 -25.52 10.50
CA GLU A 271 -23.47 -24.85 9.19
C GLU A 271 -22.38 -23.80 9.00
N GLU A 272 -22.01 -23.05 10.04
CA GLU A 272 -20.86 -22.14 10.01
C GLU A 272 -19.56 -22.93 9.80
N LEU A 273 -19.39 -24.09 10.45
CA LEU A 273 -18.25 -24.97 10.18
C LEU A 273 -18.28 -25.54 8.76
N ASN A 274 -19.43 -25.96 8.27
CA ASN A 274 -19.58 -26.46 6.89
C ASN A 274 -19.24 -25.38 5.85
N ALA A 275 -19.53 -24.12 6.12
CA ALA A 275 -19.15 -23.01 5.25
C ALA A 275 -17.61 -22.87 5.13
N ALA A 276 -16.89 -22.94 6.25
CA ALA A 276 -15.42 -22.93 6.26
C ALA A 276 -14.83 -24.14 5.51
N VAL A 277 -15.34 -25.34 5.80
CA VAL A 277 -14.94 -26.59 5.11
C VAL A 277 -15.19 -26.49 3.59
N ARG A 278 -16.32 -25.92 3.18
CA ARG A 278 -16.66 -25.72 1.77
C ARG A 278 -15.65 -24.80 1.07
N ASN A 279 -15.26 -23.69 1.69
CA ASN A 279 -14.28 -22.76 1.13
C ASN A 279 -12.90 -23.43 1.00
N LEU A 280 -12.47 -24.21 1.98
CA LEU A 280 -11.23 -24.96 1.94
C LEU A 280 -11.24 -26.06 0.86
N LEU A 281 -12.35 -26.81 0.73
CA LEU A 281 -12.49 -27.82 -0.31
C LEU A 281 -12.47 -27.20 -1.71
N ARG A 282 -13.09 -26.02 -1.91
CA ARG A 282 -12.99 -25.25 -3.16
C ARG A 282 -11.55 -24.87 -3.47
N PHE A 283 -10.82 -24.38 -2.47
CA PHE A 283 -9.40 -24.04 -2.61
C PHE A 283 -8.59 -25.27 -3.03
N VAL A 284 -8.66 -26.37 -2.27
CA VAL A 284 -7.93 -27.62 -2.57
C VAL A 284 -8.31 -28.14 -3.97
N ASP A 285 -9.60 -28.16 -4.32
CA ASP A 285 -10.07 -28.59 -5.65
C ASP A 285 -9.52 -27.70 -6.78
N SER A 286 -9.41 -26.39 -6.57
CA SER A 286 -8.90 -25.45 -7.59
C SER A 286 -7.43 -25.67 -7.91
N VAL A 287 -6.58 -25.87 -6.87
CA VAL A 287 -5.13 -26.00 -7.04
C VAL A 287 -4.69 -27.42 -7.43
N THR A 288 -5.54 -28.44 -7.19
CA THR A 288 -5.23 -29.84 -7.54
C THR A 288 -5.73 -30.25 -8.93
N LYS A 289 -6.61 -29.49 -9.55
CA LYS A 289 -7.13 -29.76 -10.92
C LYS A 289 -6.13 -29.47 -12.03
N THR A 290 -5.16 -28.63 -11.78
CA THR A 290 -4.19 -28.23 -12.80
C THR A 290 -3.14 -29.33 -12.92
N GLU A 291 -3.16 -30.11 -14.02
CA GLU A 291 -2.12 -31.12 -14.29
C GLU A 291 -0.74 -30.46 -14.33
N ASN A 292 0.29 -31.17 -13.83
CA ASN A 292 1.67 -30.74 -13.85
C ASN A 292 2.21 -30.74 -15.29
N ALA A 293 1.80 -29.75 -16.09
CA ALA A 293 2.54 -29.43 -17.29
C ALA A 293 3.94 -28.94 -16.88
N SER A 294 4.97 -29.46 -17.52
CA SER A 294 6.40 -29.26 -17.32
C SER A 294 6.83 -27.84 -16.88
N ALA A 295 6.49 -27.41 -15.66
CA ALA A 295 7.02 -26.21 -15.08
C ALA A 295 8.51 -26.44 -14.76
N VAL A 296 9.37 -25.51 -15.10
CA VAL A 296 10.80 -25.58 -14.88
C VAL A 296 11.23 -24.37 -14.08
N PHE A 297 11.93 -24.59 -12.99
CA PHE A 297 12.56 -23.51 -12.24
C PHE A 297 13.87 -23.15 -12.95
N ASP A 298 13.83 -22.25 -13.92
CA ASP A 298 14.98 -21.74 -14.68
C ASP A 298 15.61 -20.53 -13.96
N ARG A 299 16.49 -20.79 -13.00
CA ARG A 299 17.14 -19.76 -12.19
C ARG A 299 17.87 -18.69 -13.00
N ASP A 300 18.41 -19.03 -14.18
CA ASP A 300 19.08 -18.04 -15.03
C ASP A 300 18.09 -17.12 -15.74
N ALA A 301 16.95 -17.64 -16.19
CA ALA A 301 15.89 -16.81 -16.73
C ALA A 301 15.25 -15.93 -15.65
N ASP A 302 15.04 -16.48 -14.46
CA ASP A 302 14.43 -15.79 -13.33
C ASP A 302 15.36 -14.70 -12.76
N TYR A 303 16.69 -14.96 -12.72
CA TYR A 303 17.69 -13.94 -12.43
C TYR A 303 17.64 -12.77 -13.44
N ARG A 304 17.54 -13.05 -14.74
CA ARG A 304 17.39 -11.98 -15.75
C ARG A 304 16.08 -11.20 -15.55
N MET A 305 15.02 -11.86 -15.09
CA MET A 305 13.78 -11.18 -14.70
C MET A 305 13.99 -10.27 -13.50
N ALA A 306 14.74 -10.73 -12.47
CA ALA A 306 15.07 -9.91 -11.29
C ALA A 306 15.85 -8.65 -11.71
N VAL A 307 16.88 -8.78 -12.55
CA VAL A 307 17.61 -7.63 -13.13
C VAL A 307 16.67 -6.69 -13.86
N SER A 308 15.80 -7.20 -14.74
CA SER A 308 14.87 -6.39 -15.51
C SER A 308 13.88 -5.62 -14.60
N VAL A 309 13.38 -6.26 -13.54
CA VAL A 309 12.50 -5.59 -12.57
C VAL A 309 13.26 -4.49 -11.84
N ALA A 310 14.50 -4.75 -11.37
CA ALA A 310 15.33 -3.77 -10.69
C ALA A 310 15.60 -2.53 -11.57
N GLU A 311 15.99 -2.74 -12.84
CA GLU A 311 16.23 -1.67 -13.81
C GLU A 311 15.01 -0.78 -14.08
N ASN A 312 13.81 -1.38 -14.16
CA ASN A 312 12.57 -0.65 -14.43
C ASN A 312 11.94 0.00 -13.18
N SER A 313 12.42 -0.40 -12.01
CA SER A 313 11.96 0.10 -10.72
C SER A 313 12.84 1.20 -10.14
N ALA A 314 14.10 1.26 -10.53
CA ALA A 314 15.08 2.23 -10.03
C ALA A 314 14.63 3.67 -10.31
N VAL A 315 14.72 4.52 -9.30
CA VAL A 315 14.26 5.92 -9.35
C VAL A 315 15.43 6.87 -9.35
N LEU A 316 15.62 7.61 -10.42
CA LEU A 316 16.59 8.71 -10.47
C LEU A 316 16.00 9.91 -9.72
N LEU A 317 16.43 10.11 -8.47
CA LEU A 317 15.89 11.16 -7.61
C LEU A 317 16.44 12.54 -7.95
N LYS A 318 17.72 12.60 -8.29
CA LYS A 318 18.44 13.83 -8.61
C LYS A 318 19.48 13.57 -9.70
N ASN A 319 19.66 14.50 -10.65
CA ASN A 319 20.72 14.44 -11.66
C ASN A 319 21.04 15.84 -12.18
N GLU A 320 21.77 16.61 -11.39
CA GLU A 320 22.24 17.94 -11.76
C GLU A 320 23.52 17.83 -12.61
N LYS A 321 23.73 18.83 -13.47
CA LYS A 321 24.89 18.92 -14.38
C LYS A 321 25.05 17.73 -15.34
N GLY A 322 24.08 16.81 -15.39
CA GLY A 322 24.15 15.64 -16.26
C GLY A 322 25.31 14.69 -15.87
N VAL A 323 25.58 14.49 -14.58
CA VAL A 323 26.62 13.58 -14.11
C VAL A 323 26.30 12.13 -14.49
N LEU A 324 25.03 11.77 -14.50
CA LEU A 324 24.54 10.51 -15.01
C LEU A 324 23.90 10.69 -16.38
N PRO A 325 24.04 9.73 -17.33
CA PRO A 325 24.84 8.52 -17.20
C PRO A 325 26.34 8.80 -17.24
N LEU A 326 27.13 7.95 -16.59
CA LEU A 326 28.58 8.02 -16.59
C LEU A 326 29.13 7.86 -18.01
N ALA A 327 30.12 8.68 -18.39
CA ALA A 327 30.79 8.53 -19.66
C ALA A 327 31.57 7.20 -19.73
N LYS A 328 31.51 6.54 -20.89
CA LYS A 328 32.32 5.32 -21.09
C LYS A 328 33.79 5.65 -20.95
N GLY A 329 34.48 4.92 -20.08
CA GLY A 329 35.91 5.05 -19.79
C GLY A 329 36.25 6.23 -18.87
N CYS A 330 35.31 6.88 -18.22
CA CYS A 330 35.58 7.84 -17.14
C CYS A 330 36.30 7.13 -15.98
N LYS A 331 37.22 7.83 -15.33
CA LYS A 331 37.91 7.33 -14.13
C LYS A 331 36.97 7.39 -12.93
N ALA A 332 36.09 6.41 -12.81
CA ALA A 332 35.16 6.28 -11.70
C ALA A 332 35.81 5.50 -10.53
N VAL A 333 35.34 5.79 -9.30
CA VAL A 333 35.59 4.97 -8.12
C VAL A 333 34.27 4.58 -7.47
N PHE A 334 34.11 3.31 -7.09
CA PHE A 334 32.97 2.83 -6.31
C PHE A 334 33.36 2.79 -4.84
N LEU A 335 32.51 3.37 -4.01
CA LEU A 335 32.71 3.53 -2.57
C LEU A 335 31.56 2.90 -1.80
N GLY A 336 31.86 2.40 -0.61
CA GLY A 336 30.86 1.82 0.27
C GLY A 336 30.83 0.30 0.23
N GLU A 337 30.57 -0.32 1.38
CA GLU A 337 30.50 -1.79 1.49
C GLU A 337 29.42 -2.38 0.59
N PHE A 338 28.30 -1.66 0.37
CA PHE A 338 27.22 -2.12 -0.51
C PHE A 338 27.60 -2.23 -1.99
N ALA A 339 28.70 -1.63 -2.44
CA ALA A 339 29.22 -1.87 -3.79
C ALA A 339 29.68 -3.33 -4.00
N GLN A 340 30.14 -3.98 -2.93
CA GLN A 340 30.62 -5.37 -2.92
C GLN A 340 29.61 -6.34 -2.29
N HIS A 341 28.90 -5.91 -1.25
CA HIS A 341 27.91 -6.69 -0.50
C HIS A 341 26.60 -5.92 -0.43
N PRO A 342 25.80 -5.88 -1.53
CA PRO A 342 24.61 -5.06 -1.58
C PRO A 342 23.55 -5.52 -0.58
N ARG A 343 22.85 -4.58 0.05
CA ARG A 343 21.58 -4.88 0.68
C ARG A 343 20.51 -5.04 -0.40
N TYR A 344 20.03 -6.25 -0.63
CA TYR A 344 19.16 -6.57 -1.77
C TYR A 344 17.78 -7.08 -1.40
N GLN A 345 17.55 -7.47 -0.12
CA GLN A 345 16.29 -8.00 0.39
C GLN A 345 16.00 -7.55 1.81
N GLY A 346 14.75 -7.73 2.28
CA GLY A 346 14.33 -7.53 3.65
C GLY A 346 14.45 -8.80 4.50
N GLY A 347 14.35 -8.64 5.82
CA GLY A 347 14.40 -9.74 6.80
C GLY A 347 13.02 -10.28 7.18
N GLY A 348 12.98 -11.45 7.81
CA GLY A 348 11.76 -12.10 8.30
C GLY A 348 11.19 -13.14 7.33
N SER A 349 9.87 -13.29 7.30
CA SER A 349 9.17 -14.30 6.49
C SER A 349 9.37 -14.13 4.97
N SER A 350 9.74 -12.95 4.51
CA SER A 350 10.03 -12.67 3.10
C SER A 350 11.48 -12.94 2.70
N HIS A 351 12.36 -13.36 3.63
CA HIS A 351 13.76 -13.61 3.36
C HIS A 351 13.95 -14.83 2.47
N VAL A 352 14.64 -14.65 1.34
CA VAL A 352 14.94 -15.69 0.34
C VAL A 352 16.36 -16.20 0.52
N ASN A 353 16.56 -17.52 0.46
CA ASN A 353 17.90 -18.12 0.35
C ASN A 353 18.37 -17.97 -1.09
N SER A 354 19.03 -16.84 -1.38
CA SER A 354 19.43 -16.48 -2.75
C SER A 354 20.51 -17.40 -3.30
N ALA A 355 20.24 -17.98 -4.47
CA ALA A 355 21.21 -18.83 -5.17
C ALA A 355 22.39 -18.04 -5.76
N LYS A 356 22.17 -16.75 -6.09
CA LYS A 356 23.16 -15.88 -6.72
C LYS A 356 22.79 -14.42 -6.49
N VAL A 357 23.65 -13.66 -5.84
CA VAL A 357 23.49 -12.21 -5.67
C VAL A 357 24.60 -11.51 -6.44
N SER A 358 24.26 -10.59 -7.35
CA SER A 358 25.25 -9.79 -8.06
C SER A 358 25.65 -8.54 -7.28
N CYS A 359 26.93 -8.17 -7.33
CA CYS A 359 27.43 -6.91 -6.80
C CYS A 359 27.90 -5.97 -7.92
N ALA A 360 27.97 -4.68 -7.64
CA ALA A 360 28.36 -3.68 -8.64
C ALA A 360 29.78 -3.88 -9.19
N LEU A 361 30.70 -4.37 -8.36
CA LEU A 361 32.10 -4.60 -8.76
C LEU A 361 32.25 -5.72 -9.81
N GLU A 362 31.36 -6.70 -9.81
CA GLU A 362 31.37 -7.78 -10.82
C GLU A 362 31.01 -7.27 -12.21
N HIS A 363 30.15 -6.23 -12.29
CA HIS A 363 29.65 -5.68 -13.54
C HIS A 363 30.39 -4.42 -14.02
N ALA A 364 31.34 -3.90 -13.21
CA ALA A 364 32.20 -2.78 -13.57
C ALA A 364 33.70 -3.17 -13.47
N PRO A 365 34.21 -4.12 -14.32
CA PRO A 365 35.57 -4.63 -14.20
C PRO A 365 36.58 -3.52 -14.38
N GLY A 366 37.53 -3.44 -13.43
CA GLY A 366 38.59 -2.44 -13.43
C GLY A 366 38.21 -1.09 -12.81
N VAL A 367 37.02 -0.92 -12.30
CA VAL A 367 36.65 0.25 -11.47
C VAL A 367 37.48 0.21 -10.16
N ALA A 368 37.96 1.38 -9.73
CA ALA A 368 38.58 1.50 -8.42
C ALA A 368 37.55 1.32 -7.29
N TYR A 369 37.92 0.76 -6.17
CA TYR A 369 37.04 0.51 -5.03
C TYR A 369 37.69 0.88 -3.70
N ALA A 370 36.91 1.44 -2.79
CA ALA A 370 37.23 1.57 -1.37
C ALA A 370 36.01 1.34 -0.50
N GLN A 371 36.16 0.56 0.56
CA GLN A 371 35.04 0.14 1.42
C GLN A 371 34.34 1.33 2.12
N GLY A 372 35.11 2.28 2.63
CA GLY A 372 34.61 3.54 3.21
C GLY A 372 33.90 3.43 4.57
N TYR A 373 33.09 2.43 4.78
CA TYR A 373 32.33 2.18 6.02
C TYR A 373 32.09 0.66 6.22
N ARG A 374 31.62 0.29 7.43
CA ARG A 374 31.14 -1.07 7.75
C ARG A 374 29.63 -1.07 7.93
N THR A 375 28.97 -2.16 7.56
CA THR A 375 27.51 -2.32 7.69
C THR A 375 27.08 -2.90 9.03
N ASP A 376 27.98 -3.55 9.79
CA ASP A 376 27.70 -4.15 11.10
C ASP A 376 27.74 -3.15 12.26
N GLU A 377 28.26 -1.93 12.04
CA GLU A 377 28.33 -0.85 13.03
C GLU A 377 27.98 0.51 12.40
N ASP A 378 27.66 1.52 13.25
CA ASP A 378 27.32 2.87 12.81
C ASP A 378 28.48 3.86 13.01
N THR A 379 29.53 3.44 13.70
CA THR A 379 30.68 4.29 14.02
C THR A 379 31.56 4.52 12.80
N VAL A 380 32.09 5.74 12.69
CA VAL A 380 33.04 6.09 11.63
C VAL A 380 34.38 5.40 11.88
N ASP A 381 34.83 4.59 10.92
CA ASP A 381 36.23 4.10 10.87
C ASP A 381 37.07 5.10 10.10
N PRO A 382 37.99 5.86 10.79
CA PRO A 382 38.76 6.91 10.13
C PRO A 382 39.71 6.39 9.04
N ALA A 383 40.16 5.14 9.13
CA ALA A 383 41.10 4.57 8.14
C ALA A 383 40.36 4.21 6.85
N LEU A 384 39.15 3.62 6.97
CA LEU A 384 38.30 3.31 5.82
C LEU A 384 37.82 4.59 5.14
N GLU A 385 37.40 5.58 5.92
CA GLU A 385 36.93 6.86 5.39
C GLU A 385 38.05 7.61 4.66
N GLN A 386 39.24 7.76 5.26
CA GLN A 386 40.38 8.44 4.62
C GLN A 386 40.79 7.77 3.33
N ALA A 387 40.77 6.43 3.26
CA ALA A 387 41.06 5.70 2.03
C ALA A 387 40.03 5.99 0.95
N ALA A 388 38.74 6.02 1.28
CA ALA A 388 37.66 6.34 0.36
C ALA A 388 37.73 7.78 -0.15
N VAL A 389 37.96 8.74 0.75
CA VAL A 389 38.09 10.18 0.41
C VAL A 389 39.30 10.39 -0.50
N ALA A 390 40.45 9.74 -0.24
CA ALA A 390 41.63 9.83 -1.10
C ALA A 390 41.36 9.23 -2.50
N ALA A 391 40.68 8.09 -2.58
CA ALA A 391 40.32 7.47 -3.85
C ALA A 391 39.32 8.35 -4.64
N ALA A 392 38.36 9.01 -3.95
CA ALA A 392 37.44 9.94 -4.56
C ALA A 392 38.12 11.20 -5.14
N ALA A 393 39.08 11.74 -4.42
CA ALA A 393 39.86 12.93 -4.87
C ALA A 393 40.68 12.65 -6.12
N ASP A 394 41.12 11.41 -6.36
CA ASP A 394 41.89 10.98 -7.53
C ASP A 394 40.99 10.56 -8.73
N ALA A 395 39.68 10.47 -8.53
CA ALA A 395 38.73 10.05 -9.56
C ALA A 395 38.09 11.24 -10.29
N GLU A 396 37.50 11.00 -11.48
CA GLU A 396 36.64 11.96 -12.18
C GLU A 396 35.20 11.96 -11.61
N VAL A 397 34.75 10.79 -11.10
CA VAL A 397 33.44 10.59 -10.49
C VAL A 397 33.55 9.63 -9.32
N ALA A 398 32.94 9.94 -8.20
CA ALA A 398 32.76 9.00 -7.07
C ALA A 398 31.33 8.51 -7.02
N VAL A 399 31.13 7.20 -6.97
CA VAL A 399 29.82 6.57 -6.79
C VAL A 399 29.80 5.89 -5.43
N ILE A 400 28.98 6.39 -4.50
CA ILE A 400 28.84 5.86 -3.15
C ILE A 400 27.58 4.98 -3.10
N PHE A 401 27.74 3.72 -2.77
CA PHE A 401 26.65 2.79 -2.49
C PHE A 401 26.38 2.85 -1.00
N ALA A 402 25.17 3.27 -0.63
CA ALA A 402 24.76 3.52 0.75
C ALA A 402 23.31 3.11 0.99
N GLY A 403 22.80 3.19 2.22
CA GLY A 403 21.43 2.84 2.55
C GLY A 403 21.30 2.21 3.93
N LEU A 404 20.22 1.47 4.16
CA LEU A 404 19.94 0.88 5.45
C LEU A 404 20.49 -0.56 5.54
N PRO A 405 21.35 -0.90 6.49
CA PRO A 405 21.66 -2.30 6.82
C PRO A 405 20.42 -3.05 7.34
N GLU A 406 20.41 -4.37 7.26
CA GLU A 406 19.27 -5.21 7.65
C GLU A 406 18.77 -4.95 9.07
N ARG A 407 19.69 -4.64 10.01
CA ARG A 407 19.35 -4.33 11.40
C ARG A 407 18.48 -3.09 11.59
N TYR A 408 18.29 -2.27 10.56
CA TYR A 408 17.44 -1.06 10.62
C TYR A 408 15.99 -1.34 10.34
N GLU A 409 15.69 -2.30 9.46
CA GLU A 409 14.31 -2.61 9.06
C GLU A 409 14.14 -4.10 8.76
N SER A 410 13.16 -4.71 9.37
CA SER A 410 12.82 -6.14 9.22
C SER A 410 11.41 -6.40 9.72
N GLU A 411 10.85 -7.53 9.37
CA GLU A 411 9.73 -8.09 10.12
C GLU A 411 10.14 -8.30 11.58
N GLY A 412 9.20 -8.00 12.52
CA GLY A 412 9.36 -8.18 13.96
C GLY A 412 9.75 -6.93 14.74
N TYR A 413 10.21 -5.87 14.09
CA TYR A 413 10.49 -4.58 14.74
C TYR A 413 10.35 -3.40 13.78
N ASP A 414 10.03 -2.23 14.34
CA ASP A 414 9.96 -0.98 13.60
C ASP A 414 11.26 -0.19 13.75
N ARG A 415 11.53 0.67 12.78
CA ARG A 415 12.61 1.67 12.84
C ARG A 415 12.32 2.69 13.93
N THR A 416 13.38 3.24 14.51
CA THR A 416 13.29 4.33 15.51
C THR A 416 13.67 5.70 14.95
N THR A 417 14.25 5.73 13.74
CA THR A 417 14.73 6.94 13.06
C THR A 417 14.61 6.79 11.53
N LEU A 418 14.53 7.91 10.82
CA LEU A 418 14.68 7.97 9.37
C LEU A 418 16.14 8.18 8.93
N ALA A 419 17.03 8.50 9.87
CA ALA A 419 18.44 8.69 9.53
C ALA A 419 19.08 7.39 9.04
N MET A 420 19.96 7.51 8.07
CA MET A 420 20.91 6.46 7.72
C MET A 420 21.99 6.34 8.81
N PRO A 421 22.75 5.22 8.85
CA PRO A 421 23.93 5.08 9.71
C PRO A 421 24.86 6.30 9.65
N GLU A 422 25.36 6.72 10.81
CA GLU A 422 26.21 7.91 10.92
C GLU A 422 27.47 7.79 10.06
N ASN A 423 28.12 6.63 10.05
CA ASN A 423 29.31 6.37 9.25
C ASN A 423 29.06 6.57 7.74
N GLN A 424 27.88 6.23 7.23
CA GLN A 424 27.53 6.43 5.82
C GLN A 424 27.23 7.91 5.52
N ASN A 425 26.47 8.60 6.37
CA ASN A 425 26.19 10.03 6.22
C ASN A 425 27.49 10.85 6.25
N HIS A 426 28.41 10.49 7.16
CA HIS A 426 29.70 11.15 7.31
C HIS A 426 30.60 10.92 6.07
N LEU A 427 30.66 9.68 5.57
CA LEU A 427 31.39 9.37 4.33
C LEU A 427 30.88 10.17 3.13
N ILE A 428 29.55 10.24 2.94
CA ILE A 428 28.95 10.99 1.82
C ILE A 428 29.35 12.47 1.90
N ALA A 429 29.26 13.08 3.07
CA ALA A 429 29.65 14.48 3.29
C ALA A 429 31.16 14.70 3.03
N ALA A 430 32.02 13.81 3.54
CA ALA A 430 33.45 13.90 3.37
C ALA A 430 33.89 13.74 1.91
N VAL A 431 33.27 12.82 1.16
CA VAL A 431 33.53 12.61 -0.26
C VAL A 431 33.01 13.81 -1.09
N ALA A 432 31.79 14.28 -0.82
CA ALA A 432 31.23 15.42 -1.54
C ALA A 432 32.08 16.70 -1.40
N ALA A 433 32.77 16.86 -0.25
CA ALA A 433 33.67 18.00 -0.02
C ALA A 433 34.92 18.00 -0.92
N VAL A 434 35.35 16.83 -1.45
CA VAL A 434 36.55 16.71 -2.28
C VAL A 434 36.25 16.33 -3.74
N GLN A 435 35.05 15.79 -4.02
CA GLN A 435 34.66 15.34 -5.34
C GLN A 435 33.30 15.94 -5.75
N PRO A 436 33.28 16.95 -6.64
CA PRO A 436 32.05 17.61 -7.03
C PRO A 436 31.09 16.76 -7.89
N ASN A 437 31.57 15.65 -8.45
CA ASN A 437 30.79 14.69 -9.24
C ASN A 437 30.49 13.44 -8.39
N THR A 438 29.95 13.63 -7.19
CA THR A 438 29.55 12.52 -6.30
C THR A 438 28.15 12.04 -6.65
N VAL A 439 28.01 10.74 -6.88
CA VAL A 439 26.74 10.05 -7.11
C VAL A 439 26.47 9.17 -5.89
N VAL A 440 25.25 9.17 -5.38
CA VAL A 440 24.82 8.26 -4.29
C VAL A 440 23.81 7.27 -4.85
N VAL A 441 24.07 5.98 -4.66
CA VAL A 441 23.19 4.85 -4.99
C VAL A 441 22.63 4.31 -3.68
N LEU A 442 21.31 4.29 -3.53
CA LEU A 442 20.64 3.96 -2.28
C LEU A 442 20.04 2.56 -2.29
N HIS A 443 20.19 1.86 -1.17
CA HIS A 443 19.67 0.52 -0.87
C HIS A 443 18.88 0.56 0.45
N ASN A 444 17.60 0.82 0.40
CA ASN A 444 16.71 0.91 1.56
C ASN A 444 15.31 0.40 1.22
N GLY A 445 14.55 -0.06 2.21
CA GLY A 445 13.21 -0.59 2.00
C GLY A 445 12.10 0.47 2.07
N SER A 446 12.41 1.66 2.61
CA SER A 446 11.48 2.78 2.76
C SER A 446 12.22 4.10 2.86
N ALA A 447 11.50 5.21 2.91
CA ALA A 447 12.04 6.57 2.93
C ALA A 447 13.11 6.80 4.02
N ILE A 448 14.12 7.60 3.70
CA ILE A 448 15.23 8.00 4.58
C ILE A 448 15.45 9.50 4.54
N GLU A 449 16.07 10.03 5.58
CA GLU A 449 16.59 11.40 5.61
C GLU A 449 17.91 11.49 4.83
N MET A 450 18.09 12.56 4.07
CA MET A 450 19.30 12.82 3.26
C MET A 450 19.87 14.21 3.57
N PRO A 451 20.59 14.39 4.69
CA PRO A 451 21.11 15.69 5.07
C PRO A 451 22.08 16.26 4.03
N TRP A 452 22.74 15.42 3.28
CA TRP A 452 23.73 15.71 2.24
C TRP A 452 23.14 15.91 0.83
N VAL A 453 21.83 15.85 0.64
CA VAL A 453 21.18 15.84 -0.69
C VAL A 453 21.52 17.08 -1.54
N ASN A 454 21.78 18.21 -0.89
CA ASN A 454 22.16 19.46 -1.60
C ASN A 454 23.64 19.48 -2.01
N ASP A 455 24.49 18.63 -1.42
CA ASP A 455 25.93 18.63 -1.64
C ASP A 455 26.34 17.65 -2.75
N VAL A 456 25.45 16.74 -3.16
CA VAL A 456 25.69 15.77 -4.24
C VAL A 456 24.85 16.08 -5.47
N PRO A 457 25.42 16.00 -6.70
CA PRO A 457 24.67 16.31 -7.91
C PRO A 457 23.73 15.19 -8.38
N ALA A 458 23.91 13.92 -7.96
CA ALA A 458 23.05 12.83 -8.40
C ALA A 458 22.77 11.81 -7.30
N VAL A 459 21.51 11.33 -7.29
CA VAL A 459 21.02 10.29 -6.36
C VAL A 459 20.15 9.31 -7.14
N LEU A 460 20.48 8.02 -7.03
CA LEU A 460 19.73 6.90 -7.62
C LEU A 460 19.22 5.98 -6.51
N GLU A 461 17.90 5.84 -6.39
CA GLU A 461 17.25 4.95 -5.45
C GLU A 461 16.99 3.59 -6.11
N LEU A 462 17.55 2.52 -5.56
CA LEU A 462 17.33 1.15 -6.03
C LEU A 462 16.35 0.39 -5.15
N TYR A 463 16.01 0.90 -3.97
CA TYR A 463 15.32 0.13 -2.95
C TYR A 463 16.05 -1.19 -2.65
N LEU A 464 15.32 -2.26 -2.32
CA LEU A 464 15.86 -3.60 -2.19
C LEU A 464 15.66 -4.32 -3.52
N ALA A 465 16.71 -4.31 -4.34
CA ALA A 465 16.63 -4.61 -5.77
C ALA A 465 16.77 -6.11 -6.13
N GLY A 466 16.78 -7.01 -5.13
CA GLY A 466 16.88 -8.45 -5.35
C GLY A 466 18.26 -8.89 -5.86
N ASP A 467 18.32 -10.10 -6.35
CA ASP A 467 19.58 -10.76 -6.81
C ASP A 467 20.33 -9.99 -7.90
N GLY A 468 19.56 -9.22 -8.71
CA GLY A 468 20.11 -8.41 -9.80
C GLY A 468 20.63 -7.04 -9.42
N ALA A 469 20.73 -6.69 -8.13
CA ALA A 469 21.02 -5.34 -7.63
C ALA A 469 22.30 -4.73 -8.24
N GLY A 470 23.39 -5.47 -8.28
CA GLY A 470 24.68 -4.99 -8.81
C GLY A 470 24.67 -4.76 -10.32
N GLU A 471 24.12 -5.70 -11.09
CA GLU A 471 24.02 -5.60 -12.54
C GLU A 471 23.12 -4.43 -12.95
N ALA A 472 21.93 -4.32 -12.34
CA ALA A 472 20.99 -3.22 -12.59
C ALA A 472 21.62 -1.86 -12.26
N ALA A 473 22.31 -1.73 -11.11
CA ALA A 473 22.99 -0.50 -10.73
C ALA A 473 23.98 -0.05 -11.81
N VAL A 474 24.84 -0.94 -12.28
CA VAL A 474 25.86 -0.63 -13.29
C VAL A 474 25.22 -0.28 -14.64
N ASN A 475 24.19 -1.03 -15.08
CA ASN A 475 23.45 -0.75 -16.32
C ASN A 475 22.82 0.63 -16.30
N LEU A 476 22.27 1.05 -15.16
CA LEU A 476 21.69 2.38 -14.97
C LEU A 476 22.78 3.47 -14.93
N LEU A 477 23.84 3.27 -14.13
CA LEU A 477 24.91 4.24 -13.97
C LEU A 477 25.60 4.57 -15.30
N TYR A 478 25.82 3.58 -16.18
CA TYR A 478 26.48 3.78 -17.47
C TYR A 478 25.50 3.97 -18.64
N GLY A 479 24.21 4.09 -18.36
CA GLY A 479 23.20 4.41 -19.37
C GLY A 479 22.91 3.30 -20.37
N ALA A 480 23.24 2.03 -20.03
CA ALA A 480 22.76 0.89 -20.81
C ALA A 480 21.23 0.78 -20.71
N VAL A 481 20.70 1.19 -19.57
CA VAL A 481 19.26 1.34 -19.30
C VAL A 481 19.00 2.77 -18.83
N ASN A 482 17.91 3.39 -19.31
CA ASN A 482 17.46 4.70 -18.87
C ASN A 482 16.51 4.51 -17.66
N PRO A 483 16.79 5.11 -16.48
CA PRO A 483 15.91 4.99 -15.31
C PRO A 483 14.52 5.49 -15.62
N SER A 484 13.50 4.80 -15.11
CA SER A 484 12.11 5.10 -15.39
C SER A 484 11.18 4.90 -14.19
N GLY A 485 11.72 4.53 -13.05
CA GLY A 485 10.97 4.40 -11.81
C GLY A 485 10.44 5.74 -11.31
N LYS A 486 9.38 5.67 -10.50
CA LYS A 486 8.75 6.79 -9.82
C LYS A 486 8.54 6.41 -8.36
N LEU A 487 8.73 7.33 -7.43
CA LEU A 487 8.53 7.04 -6.00
C LEU A 487 7.09 6.63 -5.71
N ALA A 488 6.92 5.46 -5.11
CA ALA A 488 5.62 4.98 -4.65
C ALA A 488 5.27 5.47 -3.22
N GLU A 489 6.11 6.32 -2.67
CA GLU A 489 5.96 6.97 -1.36
C GLU A 489 6.66 8.33 -1.37
N THR A 490 6.18 9.24 -0.50
CA THR A 490 6.82 10.54 -0.29
C THR A 490 8.07 10.37 0.59
N PHE A 491 9.18 11.00 0.23
CA PHE A 491 10.36 11.11 1.10
C PHE A 491 10.27 12.41 1.89
N PRO A 492 9.96 12.37 3.19
CA PRO A 492 9.90 13.55 4.05
C PRO A 492 11.30 14.09 4.33
N ARG A 493 11.40 15.36 4.74
CA ARG A 493 12.70 15.93 5.15
C ARG A 493 13.18 15.38 6.48
N ARG A 494 12.28 15.10 7.39
CA ARG A 494 12.55 14.57 8.75
C ARG A 494 11.33 13.83 9.28
N LEU A 495 11.60 12.97 10.24
CA LEU A 495 10.57 12.15 10.89
C LEU A 495 9.42 12.98 11.47
N SER A 496 9.73 14.12 12.10
CA SER A 496 8.71 14.99 12.72
C SER A 496 7.72 15.61 11.72
N ASP A 497 8.02 15.56 10.42
CA ASP A 497 7.15 16.11 9.39
C ASP A 497 6.11 15.07 8.90
N THR A 498 6.20 13.82 9.37
CA THR A 498 5.29 12.75 8.96
C THR A 498 3.93 12.85 9.66
N PRO A 499 2.81 12.56 8.97
CA PRO A 499 1.46 12.71 9.54
C PRO A 499 1.22 11.82 10.78
N ALA A 500 1.83 10.65 10.83
CA ALA A 500 1.71 9.72 11.95
C ALA A 500 2.72 9.94 13.09
N TYR A 501 3.54 11.00 13.05
CA TYR A 501 4.65 11.21 13.99
C TYR A 501 4.27 11.08 15.48
N LEU A 502 3.13 11.66 15.86
CA LEU A 502 2.69 11.67 17.26
C LEU A 502 1.85 10.43 17.63
N SER A 503 1.42 9.63 16.65
CA SER A 503 0.51 8.51 16.88
C SER A 503 1.12 7.14 16.54
N PHE A 504 2.34 7.10 15.99
CA PHE A 504 3.07 5.87 15.68
C PHE A 504 4.17 5.61 16.73
N PRO A 505 4.34 4.37 17.24
CA PRO A 505 3.53 3.17 17.01
C PRO A 505 2.27 3.08 17.90
N GLY A 506 1.98 4.09 18.68
CA GLY A 506 0.87 4.14 19.63
C GLY A 506 1.30 3.93 21.08
N GLU A 507 0.31 3.83 21.98
CA GLU A 507 0.51 3.67 23.41
C GLU A 507 -0.36 2.54 23.98
N ARG A 508 0.17 1.74 24.88
CA ARG A 508 -0.59 0.68 25.59
C ARG A 508 -1.38 -0.23 24.63
N GLU A 509 -0.72 -0.78 23.64
CA GLU A 509 -1.30 -1.66 22.63
C GLU A 509 -2.39 -0.98 21.75
N THR A 510 -2.49 0.35 21.75
CA THR A 510 -3.46 1.08 20.94
C THR A 510 -2.74 2.06 20.00
N SER A 511 -2.98 1.93 18.72
CA SER A 511 -2.48 2.83 17.68
C SER A 511 -3.66 3.57 17.05
N VAL A 512 -3.82 4.84 17.41
CA VAL A 512 -4.88 5.70 16.86
C VAL A 512 -4.39 6.31 15.56
N TYR A 513 -5.13 6.07 14.47
CA TYR A 513 -4.82 6.58 13.14
C TYR A 513 -5.41 8.00 12.98
N SER A 514 -4.87 8.92 13.80
CA SER A 514 -5.41 10.28 13.95
C SER A 514 -5.27 11.16 12.72
N GLU A 515 -4.39 10.80 11.80
CA GLU A 515 -4.21 11.47 10.51
C GLU A 515 -5.38 11.23 9.55
N GLY A 516 -6.23 10.24 9.82
CA GLY A 516 -7.38 9.91 9.00
C GLY A 516 -6.98 9.55 7.56
N VAL A 517 -7.65 10.16 6.58
CA VAL A 517 -7.36 9.93 5.16
C VAL A 517 -6.09 10.63 4.66
N PHE A 518 -5.44 11.43 5.51
CA PHE A 518 -4.25 12.21 5.16
C PHE A 518 -2.97 11.43 5.38
N VAL A 519 -2.77 10.37 4.62
CA VAL A 519 -1.56 9.53 4.61
C VAL A 519 -0.69 9.90 3.41
N GLY A 520 0.64 9.95 3.60
CA GLY A 520 1.60 10.21 2.55
C GLY A 520 1.36 11.55 1.83
N TYR A 521 1.43 11.56 0.48
CA TYR A 521 1.26 12.78 -0.31
C TYR A 521 -0.11 13.46 -0.10
N ARG A 522 -1.14 12.72 0.32
CA ARG A 522 -2.45 13.30 0.68
C ARG A 522 -2.31 14.33 1.79
N TYR A 523 -1.44 14.07 2.76
CA TYR A 523 -1.09 15.00 3.82
C TYR A 523 -0.17 16.10 3.30
N TYR A 524 0.98 15.74 2.75
CA TYR A 524 2.03 16.70 2.40
C TYR A 524 1.58 17.70 1.33
N ASP A 525 0.79 17.27 0.35
CA ASP A 525 0.31 18.16 -0.71
C ASP A 525 -0.86 19.03 -0.24
N THR A 526 -1.69 18.53 0.70
CA THR A 526 -2.80 19.32 1.26
C THR A 526 -2.31 20.39 2.22
N THR A 527 -1.28 20.09 3.00
CA THR A 527 -0.67 21.05 3.95
C THR A 527 0.42 21.92 3.32
N GLU A 528 0.75 21.68 2.03
CA GLU A 528 1.86 22.32 1.33
C GLU A 528 3.22 22.14 2.06
N ALA A 529 3.35 21.04 2.83
CA ALA A 529 4.55 20.74 3.60
C ALA A 529 5.73 20.46 2.67
N ASP A 530 6.91 20.96 3.01
CA ASP A 530 8.14 20.70 2.25
C ASP A 530 8.57 19.23 2.42
N VAL A 531 9.04 18.62 1.31
CA VAL A 531 9.50 17.23 1.26
C VAL A 531 10.84 17.14 0.53
N LEU A 532 11.58 16.06 0.75
CA LEU A 532 12.78 15.80 -0.06
C LEU A 532 12.38 15.49 -1.50
N PHE A 533 11.47 14.51 -1.67
CA PHE A 533 10.94 14.11 -2.97
C PHE A 533 9.46 13.74 -2.82
N PRO A 534 8.58 14.28 -3.70
CA PRO A 534 7.15 13.99 -3.63
C PRO A 534 6.82 12.61 -4.19
N PHE A 535 5.65 12.08 -3.84
CA PHE A 535 5.06 10.90 -4.45
C PHE A 535 5.01 11.02 -5.98
N GLY A 536 5.37 9.95 -6.67
CA GLY A 536 5.40 9.89 -8.11
C GLY A 536 6.66 10.52 -8.75
N HIS A 537 7.56 11.11 -7.97
CA HIS A 537 8.81 11.71 -8.48
C HIS A 537 9.77 10.67 -9.03
N GLY A 538 10.41 11.01 -10.12
CA GLY A 538 11.51 10.26 -10.73
C GLY A 538 11.91 10.89 -12.06
N LEU A 539 13.22 11.03 -12.27
CA LEU A 539 13.83 11.63 -13.45
C LEU A 539 14.19 10.56 -14.49
N SER A 540 14.59 11.02 -15.66
CA SER A 540 15.04 10.20 -16.78
C SER A 540 16.26 10.84 -17.44
N TYR A 541 17.02 10.07 -18.21
CA TYR A 541 18.09 10.61 -19.08
C TYR A 541 17.57 11.26 -20.36
N THR A 542 16.24 11.29 -20.53
CA THR A 542 15.54 12.00 -21.60
C THR A 542 14.48 12.93 -21.03
N THR A 543 13.82 13.69 -21.88
CA THR A 543 12.77 14.64 -21.49
C THR A 543 11.45 14.31 -22.18
N PHE A 544 10.33 14.59 -21.50
CA PHE A 544 8.99 14.33 -22.01
C PHE A 544 8.14 15.59 -21.97
N GLU A 545 7.37 15.78 -23.03
CA GLU A 545 6.37 16.84 -23.15
C GLU A 545 4.97 16.23 -23.10
N TYR A 546 4.10 16.85 -22.32
CA TYR A 546 2.69 16.49 -22.22
C TYR A 546 1.86 17.53 -22.96
N SER A 547 0.91 17.08 -23.76
CA SER A 547 0.06 17.94 -24.57
C SER A 547 -1.33 17.32 -24.75
N VAL A 548 -2.29 18.14 -25.20
CA VAL A 548 -3.61 17.70 -25.66
C VAL A 548 -4.39 16.90 -24.61
N LEU A 549 -4.68 17.50 -23.44
CA LEU A 549 -5.62 16.90 -22.50
C LEU A 549 -7.06 17.03 -23.06
N ARG A 550 -7.71 15.90 -23.31
CA ARG A 550 -9.11 15.83 -23.78
C ARG A 550 -9.94 14.99 -22.85
N LEU A 551 -11.11 15.50 -22.50
CA LEU A 551 -12.17 14.72 -21.84
C LEU A 551 -13.23 14.36 -22.89
N SER A 552 -13.70 13.12 -22.91
CA SER A 552 -14.73 12.66 -23.87
C SER A 552 -16.05 13.44 -23.70
N ARG A 553 -16.25 13.99 -22.50
CA ARG A 553 -17.38 14.89 -22.14
C ARG A 553 -16.96 15.80 -20.98
N SER A 554 -17.51 17.01 -20.93
CA SER A 554 -17.24 17.98 -19.86
C SER A 554 -18.18 17.82 -18.66
N THR A 555 -19.32 17.15 -18.85
CA THR A 555 -20.33 16.87 -17.82
C THR A 555 -20.63 15.39 -17.80
N VAL A 556 -20.64 14.78 -16.61
CA VAL A 556 -20.87 13.36 -16.37
C VAL A 556 -21.92 13.20 -15.28
N ARG A 557 -22.83 12.27 -15.47
CA ARG A 557 -23.88 11.90 -14.51
C ARG A 557 -23.56 10.54 -13.88
N GLU A 558 -24.18 10.28 -12.76
CA GLU A 558 -24.05 8.98 -12.11
C GLU A 558 -24.45 7.83 -13.06
N GLY A 559 -23.59 6.79 -13.12
CA GLY A 559 -23.70 5.67 -14.06
C GLY A 559 -23.00 5.88 -15.42
N GLU A 560 -22.46 7.07 -15.67
CA GLU A 560 -21.66 7.36 -16.86
C GLU A 560 -20.17 7.35 -16.53
N GLU A 561 -19.33 7.15 -17.56
CA GLU A 561 -17.88 7.22 -17.50
C GLU A 561 -17.34 8.35 -18.38
N VAL A 562 -16.16 8.86 -18.05
CA VAL A 562 -15.41 9.81 -18.89
C VAL A 562 -14.06 9.23 -19.26
N GLN A 563 -13.73 9.30 -20.55
CA GLN A 563 -12.39 8.99 -21.05
C GLN A 563 -11.54 10.24 -21.01
N VAL A 564 -10.37 10.12 -20.40
CA VAL A 564 -9.34 11.16 -20.34
C VAL A 564 -8.20 10.75 -21.25
N THR A 565 -7.91 11.54 -22.28
CA THR A 565 -6.82 11.27 -23.24
C THR A 565 -5.78 12.36 -23.13
N VAL A 566 -4.50 11.97 -23.08
CA VAL A 566 -3.35 12.87 -23.06
C VAL A 566 -2.29 12.37 -24.05
N THR A 567 -1.59 13.29 -24.71
CA THR A 567 -0.47 12.97 -25.60
C THR A 567 0.85 13.22 -24.87
N VAL A 568 1.75 12.24 -24.90
CA VAL A 568 3.11 12.36 -24.37
C VAL A 568 4.11 12.12 -25.48
N LYS A 569 5.13 12.99 -25.55
CA LYS A 569 6.20 12.96 -26.54
C LYS A 569 7.56 12.90 -25.84
N ASN A 570 8.46 12.06 -26.33
CA ASN A 570 9.87 12.10 -25.97
C ASN A 570 10.54 13.22 -26.75
N THR A 571 10.98 14.27 -26.09
CA THR A 571 11.65 15.45 -26.68
C THR A 571 13.17 15.41 -26.57
N GLY A 572 13.73 14.41 -25.88
CA GLY A 572 15.17 14.26 -25.73
C GLY A 572 15.80 13.34 -26.79
N ALA A 573 17.07 13.03 -26.59
CA ALA A 573 17.92 12.35 -27.58
C ALA A 573 18.00 10.82 -27.40
N VAL A 574 17.52 10.28 -26.27
CA VAL A 574 17.58 8.84 -25.97
C VAL A 574 16.17 8.27 -25.75
N ALA A 575 16.02 6.98 -26.03
CA ALA A 575 14.77 6.28 -25.71
C ALA A 575 14.53 6.27 -24.20
N GLY A 576 13.27 6.35 -23.79
CA GLY A 576 12.90 6.33 -22.39
C GLY A 576 11.48 5.86 -22.16
N LYS A 577 11.17 5.56 -20.89
CA LYS A 577 9.82 5.28 -20.44
C LYS A 577 9.34 6.40 -19.54
N GLU A 578 8.10 6.84 -19.74
CA GLU A 578 7.45 7.81 -18.86
C GLU A 578 6.25 7.19 -18.18
N THR A 579 6.01 7.57 -16.93
CA THR A 579 4.81 7.21 -16.20
C THR A 579 3.89 8.41 -16.12
N VAL A 580 2.82 8.37 -16.91
CA VAL A 580 1.77 9.38 -16.89
C VAL A 580 0.88 9.13 -15.70
N GLN A 581 0.72 10.12 -14.81
CA GLN A 581 -0.05 10.03 -13.58
C GLN A 581 -1.27 10.95 -13.67
N LEU A 582 -2.45 10.41 -13.39
CA LEU A 582 -3.71 11.14 -13.38
C LEU A 582 -4.21 11.27 -11.94
N TYR A 583 -4.40 12.50 -11.52
CA TYR A 583 -4.95 12.87 -10.22
C TYR A 583 -6.29 13.55 -10.36
N VAL A 584 -7.17 13.33 -9.40
CA VAL A 584 -8.47 14.00 -9.30
C VAL A 584 -8.46 14.89 -8.06
N ALA A 585 -8.72 16.18 -8.27
CA ALA A 585 -8.93 17.14 -7.20
C ALA A 585 -10.45 17.39 -7.02
N PRO A 586 -10.98 17.19 -5.81
CA PRO A 586 -12.41 17.33 -5.56
C PRO A 586 -12.86 18.81 -5.55
N PRO A 587 -14.16 19.11 -5.73
CA PRO A 587 -14.70 20.43 -5.45
C PRO A 587 -14.54 20.76 -3.96
N LYS A 588 -14.64 22.06 -3.62
CA LYS A 588 -14.73 22.48 -2.22
C LYS A 588 -16.11 22.11 -1.70
N GLY A 589 -16.18 21.20 -0.77
CA GLY A 589 -17.39 20.71 -0.14
C GLY A 589 -17.34 20.80 1.38
N GLU A 590 -18.30 20.21 2.06
CA GLU A 590 -18.35 20.18 3.53
C GLU A 590 -17.34 19.19 4.12
N ARG A 591 -17.05 18.08 3.42
CA ARG A 591 -16.08 17.08 3.83
C ARG A 591 -14.68 17.56 3.51
N HIS A 592 -13.80 17.53 4.52
CA HIS A 592 -12.38 17.80 4.32
C HIS A 592 -11.75 16.63 3.56
N ARG A 593 -11.26 16.90 2.35
CA ARG A 593 -10.67 15.91 1.42
C ARG A 593 -9.24 16.30 1.07
N PRO A 594 -8.38 15.31 0.72
CA PRO A 594 -7.08 15.61 0.12
C PRO A 594 -7.20 16.51 -1.10
N VAL A 595 -6.23 17.40 -1.27
CA VAL A 595 -6.24 18.37 -2.39
C VAL A 595 -6.29 17.67 -3.76
N ARG A 596 -5.76 16.45 -3.84
CA ARG A 596 -5.86 15.55 -5.01
C ARG A 596 -5.52 14.12 -4.62
N GLU A 597 -5.97 13.18 -5.44
CA GLU A 597 -5.72 11.75 -5.26
C GLU A 597 -5.41 11.09 -6.60
N LEU A 598 -4.45 10.14 -6.62
CA LEU A 598 -4.14 9.32 -7.80
C LEU A 598 -5.35 8.45 -8.16
N LYS A 599 -5.78 8.53 -9.41
CA LYS A 599 -6.91 7.73 -9.95
C LYS A 599 -6.57 7.07 -11.30
N GLY A 600 -5.34 7.23 -11.76
CA GLY A 600 -4.84 6.57 -12.96
C GLY A 600 -3.33 6.73 -13.13
N PHE A 601 -2.69 5.70 -13.67
CA PHE A 601 -1.31 5.77 -14.13
C PHE A 601 -1.11 4.85 -15.34
N ALA A 602 -0.17 5.22 -16.20
CA ALA A 602 0.22 4.40 -17.34
C ALA A 602 1.68 4.62 -17.71
N LYS A 603 2.43 3.54 -17.87
CA LYS A 603 3.81 3.58 -18.32
C LYS A 603 3.89 3.41 -19.83
N VAL A 604 4.57 4.33 -20.51
CA VAL A 604 4.73 4.33 -21.96
C VAL A 604 6.20 4.39 -22.35
N SER A 605 6.60 3.55 -23.31
CA SER A 605 7.94 3.56 -23.88
C SER A 605 7.95 4.39 -25.16
N LEU A 606 8.89 5.32 -25.29
CA LEU A 606 8.97 6.29 -26.39
C LEU A 606 10.40 6.38 -26.93
N GLN A 607 10.54 6.26 -28.25
CA GLN A 607 11.78 6.59 -28.95
C GLN A 607 11.96 8.12 -29.03
N PRO A 608 13.18 8.63 -29.27
CA PRO A 608 13.39 10.07 -29.52
C PRO A 608 12.44 10.60 -30.58
N GLY A 609 11.72 11.67 -30.26
CA GLY A 609 10.72 12.29 -31.14
C GLY A 609 9.37 11.56 -31.23
N GLU A 610 9.23 10.35 -30.69
CA GLU A 610 7.97 9.59 -30.72
C GLU A 610 6.93 10.21 -29.77
N SER A 611 5.65 10.16 -30.18
CA SER A 611 4.49 10.56 -29.38
C SER A 611 3.52 9.41 -29.26
N LYS A 612 2.88 9.26 -28.11
CA LYS A 612 1.79 8.30 -27.85
C LYS A 612 0.63 8.96 -27.13
N GLU A 613 -0.57 8.53 -27.45
CA GLU A 613 -1.76 8.85 -26.68
C GLU A 613 -1.91 7.84 -25.53
N VAL A 614 -2.21 8.36 -24.34
CA VAL A 614 -2.54 7.61 -23.14
C VAL A 614 -3.97 7.87 -22.77
N GLN A 615 -4.71 6.84 -22.41
CA GLN A 615 -6.12 6.91 -22.06
C GLN A 615 -6.37 6.41 -20.66
N PHE A 616 -7.24 7.12 -19.93
CA PHE A 616 -7.75 6.72 -18.61
C PHE A 616 -9.28 6.76 -18.63
N THR A 617 -9.89 5.91 -17.82
CA THR A 617 -11.33 5.92 -17.59
C THR A 617 -11.59 6.35 -16.16
N LEU A 618 -12.44 7.36 -15.98
CA LEU A 618 -12.93 7.78 -14.67
C LEU A 618 -14.42 7.48 -14.57
N ASP A 619 -14.80 6.90 -13.44
CA ASP A 619 -16.16 6.54 -13.05
C ASP A 619 -16.59 7.26 -11.76
N LYS A 620 -17.75 6.94 -11.21
CA LYS A 620 -18.20 7.45 -9.90
C LYS A 620 -17.17 7.22 -8.81
N ARG A 621 -16.56 6.03 -8.75
CA ARG A 621 -15.62 5.66 -7.70
C ARG A 621 -14.35 6.51 -7.73
N SER A 622 -13.93 6.95 -8.91
CA SER A 622 -12.76 7.83 -9.10
C SER A 622 -12.97 9.22 -8.49
N LEU A 623 -14.22 9.66 -8.33
CA LEU A 623 -14.61 10.98 -7.82
C LEU A 623 -15.08 10.95 -6.36
N ALA A 624 -15.46 9.76 -5.86
CA ALA A 624 -16.13 9.56 -4.60
C ALA A 624 -15.19 9.58 -3.38
N TYR A 625 -15.77 9.90 -2.24
CA TYR A 625 -15.26 9.61 -0.90
C TYR A 625 -16.24 8.67 -0.18
N TYR A 626 -15.80 8.05 0.91
CA TYR A 626 -16.69 7.20 1.71
C TYR A 626 -17.51 8.06 2.67
N GLU A 627 -18.84 7.91 2.60
CA GLU A 627 -19.77 8.62 3.48
C GLU A 627 -20.32 7.66 4.55
N PRO A 628 -19.92 7.83 5.82
CA PRO A 628 -20.34 6.94 6.90
C PRO A 628 -21.87 6.87 7.10
N GLU A 629 -22.58 7.97 6.84
CA GLU A 629 -24.05 7.98 6.98
C GLU A 629 -24.77 7.11 5.94
N LEU A 630 -24.13 6.89 4.79
CA LEU A 630 -24.62 6.00 3.74
C LEU A 630 -24.03 4.59 3.85
N HIS A 631 -22.97 4.40 4.63
CA HIS A 631 -22.12 3.23 4.61
C HIS A 631 -21.68 2.86 3.19
N ASP A 632 -21.44 3.88 2.31
CA ASP A 632 -21.10 3.70 0.91
C ASP A 632 -20.32 4.90 0.34
N PHE A 633 -19.81 4.75 -0.89
CA PHE A 633 -19.09 5.79 -1.61
C PHE A 633 -20.06 6.79 -2.29
N TYR A 634 -19.83 8.05 -2.01
CA TYR A 634 -20.59 9.17 -2.55
C TYR A 634 -19.69 10.14 -3.32
N ALA A 635 -20.10 10.52 -4.53
CA ALA A 635 -19.45 11.56 -5.33
C ALA A 635 -20.33 12.81 -5.31
N GLU A 636 -19.86 13.85 -4.62
CA GLU A 636 -20.56 15.13 -4.48
C GLU A 636 -20.66 15.85 -5.82
N SER A 637 -21.82 16.43 -6.13
CA SER A 637 -21.99 17.24 -7.34
C SER A 637 -21.10 18.47 -7.31
N GLY A 638 -20.44 18.76 -8.43
CA GLY A 638 -19.56 19.92 -8.57
C GLY A 638 -18.49 19.77 -9.61
N THR A 639 -17.62 20.76 -9.68
CA THR A 639 -16.53 20.81 -10.64
C THR A 639 -15.25 20.19 -10.06
N TYR A 640 -14.86 19.05 -10.61
CA TYR A 640 -13.60 18.37 -10.30
C TYR A 640 -12.50 18.85 -11.24
N GLN A 641 -11.26 18.93 -10.73
CA GLN A 641 -10.08 19.14 -11.58
C GLN A 641 -9.43 17.79 -11.90
N ILE A 642 -9.24 17.53 -13.17
CA ILE A 642 -8.50 16.38 -13.68
C ILE A 642 -7.09 16.84 -13.99
N CYS A 643 -6.14 16.43 -13.17
CA CYS A 643 -4.74 16.83 -13.24
C CYS A 643 -3.89 15.72 -13.80
N VAL A 644 -3.11 15.96 -14.83
CA VAL A 644 -2.18 14.98 -15.40
C VAL A 644 -0.75 15.50 -15.30
N GLY A 645 0.15 14.64 -14.81
CA GLY A 645 1.54 15.03 -14.57
C GLY A 645 2.51 13.88 -14.44
N ALA A 646 3.74 14.22 -14.09
CA ALA A 646 4.85 13.30 -13.86
C ALA A 646 5.05 12.93 -12.38
N SER A 647 4.37 13.65 -11.47
CA SER A 647 4.31 13.36 -10.02
C SER A 647 3.13 14.08 -9.40
N SER A 648 2.89 13.87 -8.10
CA SER A 648 1.82 14.57 -7.36
C SER A 648 2.00 16.09 -7.32
N ARG A 649 3.22 16.60 -7.56
CA ARG A 649 3.58 18.03 -7.60
C ARG A 649 4.03 18.55 -8.96
N ASP A 650 4.40 17.69 -9.90
CA ASP A 650 4.71 18.07 -11.28
C ASP A 650 3.48 17.84 -12.16
N LEU A 651 2.47 18.70 -11.98
CA LEU A 651 1.23 18.70 -12.74
C LEU A 651 1.40 19.54 -14.01
N ARG A 652 1.21 18.92 -15.17
CA ARG A 652 1.51 19.54 -16.47
C ARG A 652 0.27 19.97 -17.24
N LEU A 653 -0.83 19.26 -17.06
CA LEU A 653 -2.10 19.56 -17.72
C LEU A 653 -3.25 19.48 -16.72
N THR A 654 -4.23 20.36 -16.88
CA THR A 654 -5.43 20.38 -16.04
C THR A 654 -6.67 20.55 -16.89
N GLY A 655 -7.71 19.75 -16.64
CA GLY A 655 -9.03 19.85 -17.24
C GLY A 655 -10.11 19.95 -16.16
N LEU A 656 -11.28 20.46 -16.52
CA LEU A 656 -12.43 20.56 -15.62
C LEU A 656 -13.50 19.55 -16.02
N LEU A 657 -14.04 18.85 -15.03
CA LEU A 657 -15.11 17.87 -15.17
C LEU A 657 -16.26 18.23 -14.24
N GLU A 658 -17.43 18.49 -14.79
CA GLU A 658 -18.65 18.70 -14.01
C GLU A 658 -19.30 17.35 -13.69
N TRP A 659 -19.43 17.02 -12.43
CA TRP A 659 -20.11 15.83 -11.97
C TRP A 659 -21.50 16.17 -11.43
N GLN A 660 -22.51 15.39 -11.81
CA GLN A 660 -23.89 15.50 -11.36
C GLN A 660 -24.30 14.20 -10.67
N ALA A 661 -24.35 14.21 -9.36
CA ALA A 661 -24.91 13.11 -8.57
C ALA A 661 -26.40 12.92 -8.90
N ALA A 662 -26.86 11.69 -8.90
CA ALA A 662 -28.27 11.36 -9.16
C ALA A 662 -29.18 11.93 -8.07
N GLN A 663 -28.69 11.94 -6.84
CA GLN A 663 -29.38 12.53 -5.69
C GLN A 663 -28.38 13.29 -4.80
N PRO A 664 -28.80 14.37 -4.14
CA PRO A 664 -27.99 15.01 -3.11
C PRO A 664 -27.74 14.01 -1.97
N LEU A 665 -26.68 14.28 -1.17
CA LEU A 665 -26.47 13.52 0.06
C LEU A 665 -27.71 13.62 0.96
N PRO A 666 -28.31 12.50 1.38
CA PRO A 666 -29.43 12.54 2.29
C PRO A 666 -29.00 13.19 3.61
N VAL A 667 -29.67 14.23 4.00
CA VAL A 667 -29.46 14.89 5.29
C VAL A 667 -30.55 14.45 6.24
N HIS A 668 -30.15 13.79 7.34
CA HIS A 668 -31.10 13.40 8.38
C HIS A 668 -30.93 14.29 9.61
N PHE A 669 -31.95 15.12 9.88
CA PHE A 669 -31.94 15.98 11.04
C PHE A 669 -32.52 15.27 12.26
N THR A 670 -31.85 15.46 13.39
CA THR A 670 -32.25 14.95 14.70
C THR A 670 -32.47 16.13 15.69
N ALA A 671 -32.97 15.84 16.86
CA ALA A 671 -33.08 16.84 17.93
C ALA A 671 -31.70 17.43 18.34
N ALA A 672 -30.61 16.72 18.09
CA ALA A 672 -29.24 17.17 18.32
C ALA A 672 -28.66 17.99 17.15
N SER A 673 -29.32 18.07 16.00
CA SER A 673 -28.86 18.89 14.88
C SER A 673 -28.87 20.36 15.27
N THR A 674 -27.86 21.11 14.79
CA THR A 674 -27.73 22.55 15.09
C THR A 674 -28.65 23.37 14.19
N LEU A 675 -29.03 24.56 14.64
CA LEU A 675 -29.76 25.52 13.84
C LEU A 675 -29.07 25.83 12.53
N LYS A 676 -27.74 25.93 12.52
CA LYS A 676 -26.94 26.11 11.31
C LYS A 676 -27.21 25.00 10.30
N GLN A 677 -27.13 23.74 10.75
CA GLN A 677 -27.34 22.58 9.86
C GLN A 677 -28.76 22.60 9.25
N VAL A 678 -29.77 22.90 10.07
CA VAL A 678 -31.15 22.95 9.59
C VAL A 678 -31.38 24.13 8.64
N MET A 679 -30.75 25.27 8.88
CA MET A 679 -30.87 26.47 8.04
C MET A 679 -30.17 26.33 6.68
N THR A 680 -29.25 25.39 6.51
CA THR A 680 -28.72 25.09 5.18
C THR A 680 -29.68 24.30 4.30
N HIS A 681 -30.71 23.66 4.88
CA HIS A 681 -31.72 22.93 4.13
C HIS A 681 -32.90 23.86 3.77
N PRO A 682 -33.35 23.93 2.50
CA PRO A 682 -34.40 24.88 2.09
C PRO A 682 -35.68 24.79 2.91
N VAL A 683 -36.17 23.58 3.18
CA VAL A 683 -37.40 23.36 3.99
C VAL A 683 -37.12 23.68 5.46
N GLY A 684 -35.93 23.32 5.98
CA GLY A 684 -35.49 23.66 7.32
C GLY A 684 -35.42 25.18 7.52
N ALA A 685 -34.82 25.90 6.61
CA ALA A 685 -34.76 27.36 6.62
C ALA A 685 -36.16 28.01 6.59
N ALA A 686 -37.07 27.45 5.79
CA ALA A 686 -38.46 27.97 5.70
C ALA A 686 -39.24 27.79 7.01
N ILE A 687 -38.97 26.74 7.77
CA ILE A 687 -39.67 26.44 9.04
C ILE A 687 -39.01 27.15 10.22
N ILE A 688 -37.68 27.04 10.34
CA ILE A 688 -36.92 27.55 11.49
C ILE A 688 -36.62 29.06 11.37
N GLY A 689 -36.45 29.57 10.14
CA GLY A 689 -36.15 30.99 9.91
C GLY A 689 -37.09 31.97 10.58
N PRO A 690 -38.44 31.84 10.45
CA PRO A 690 -39.39 32.66 11.16
C PRO A 690 -39.30 32.58 12.68
N ILE A 691 -38.99 31.42 13.24
CA ILE A 691 -38.78 31.19 14.69
C ILE A 691 -37.57 31.98 15.18
N LEU A 692 -36.47 31.91 14.45
CA LEU A 692 -35.26 32.65 14.77
C LEU A 692 -35.45 34.16 14.67
N GLN A 693 -36.18 34.63 13.66
CA GLN A 693 -36.53 36.06 13.53
C GLN A 693 -37.35 36.55 14.72
N HIS A 694 -38.28 35.73 15.17
CA HIS A 694 -39.12 36.08 16.34
C HIS A 694 -38.28 36.13 17.63
N MET A 695 -37.36 35.18 17.82
CA MET A 695 -36.39 35.16 18.92
C MET A 695 -35.49 36.38 18.91
N ALA A 696 -34.94 36.74 17.78
CA ALA A 696 -34.06 37.90 17.62
C ALA A 696 -34.80 39.22 17.92
N ALA A 697 -36.04 39.34 17.44
CA ALA A 697 -36.91 40.49 17.74
C ALA A 697 -37.24 40.61 19.23
N ALA A 698 -37.54 39.50 19.91
CA ALA A 698 -37.79 39.47 21.35
C ALA A 698 -36.54 39.86 22.17
N ALA A 699 -35.37 39.38 21.81
CA ALA A 699 -34.08 39.71 22.43
C ALA A 699 -33.72 41.20 22.23
N GLY A 700 -33.87 41.73 21.02
CA GLY A 700 -33.61 43.15 20.71
C GLY A 700 -34.52 44.12 21.43
N SER A 701 -35.79 43.76 21.67
CA SER A 701 -36.72 44.57 22.45
C SER A 701 -36.38 44.61 23.96
N ALA A 702 -35.72 43.56 24.47
CA ALA A 702 -35.37 43.48 25.90
C ALA A 702 -34.08 44.24 26.25
N THR A 703 -33.14 44.41 25.29
CA THR A 703 -31.82 44.99 25.57
C THR A 703 -31.67 46.42 25.06
N GLY A 704 -32.56 46.94 24.21
CA GLY A 704 -32.49 48.33 23.70
C GLY A 704 -31.24 48.64 22.86
N LYS A 705 -30.42 47.65 22.57
CA LYS A 705 -29.22 47.76 21.74
C LYS A 705 -29.48 47.12 20.37
N LYS A 706 -29.30 47.88 19.31
CA LYS A 706 -29.04 47.35 17.97
C LYS A 706 -27.58 46.97 17.94
N ASP A 707 -27.26 45.76 18.32
CA ASP A 707 -25.90 45.22 18.08
C ASP A 707 -25.93 44.56 16.68
N ASP A 708 -25.22 45.20 15.75
CA ASP A 708 -24.80 44.62 14.47
C ASP A 708 -23.67 43.59 14.75
N ASP A 709 -23.88 42.67 15.67
CA ASP A 709 -22.81 41.77 16.09
C ASP A 709 -23.01 40.37 15.50
N ASP A 710 -22.25 40.10 14.43
CA ASP A 710 -22.15 38.81 13.72
C ASP A 710 -21.85 37.65 14.70
N SER A 711 -21.31 37.96 15.87
CA SER A 711 -20.99 36.98 16.92
C SER A 711 -22.22 36.40 17.61
N SER A 712 -23.21 37.20 17.87
CA SER A 712 -24.48 36.75 18.52
C SER A 712 -25.29 35.82 17.61
N LEU A 713 -25.36 36.15 16.31
CA LEU A 713 -25.98 35.29 15.31
C LEU A 713 -25.21 33.97 15.13
N SER A 714 -23.89 34.04 15.08
CA SER A 714 -23.02 32.87 14.97
C SER A 714 -23.19 31.93 16.18
N MET A 715 -23.31 32.49 17.40
CA MET A 715 -23.52 31.70 18.60
C MET A 715 -24.90 31.01 18.59
N MET A 716 -25.96 31.74 18.17
CA MET A 716 -27.31 31.16 18.03
C MET A 716 -27.32 30.02 17.00
N MET A 717 -26.61 30.15 15.90
CA MET A 717 -26.58 29.11 14.86
C MET A 717 -25.92 27.81 15.32
N GLY A 718 -25.10 27.86 16.41
CA GLY A 718 -24.50 26.68 17.03
C GLY A 718 -25.41 25.92 18.00
N ILE A 719 -26.59 26.48 18.34
CA ILE A 719 -27.51 25.86 19.28
C ILE A 719 -28.20 24.63 18.65
N GLN A 720 -28.28 23.52 19.41
CA GLN A 720 -29.03 22.34 19.00
C GLN A 720 -30.54 22.56 19.04
N LEU A 721 -31.29 21.86 18.20
CA LEU A 721 -32.77 22.01 18.12
C LEU A 721 -33.44 21.65 19.44
N ASN A 722 -32.96 20.64 20.19
CA ASN A 722 -33.51 20.29 21.50
C ASN A 722 -33.38 21.41 22.54
N THR A 723 -32.32 22.23 22.46
CA THR A 723 -32.08 23.38 23.35
C THR A 723 -33.21 24.45 23.19
N LEU A 724 -33.90 24.48 22.04
CA LEU A 724 -35.06 25.35 21.86
C LEU A 724 -36.24 24.97 22.77
N ILE A 725 -36.27 23.69 23.20
CA ILE A 725 -37.28 23.25 24.21
C ILE A 725 -36.89 23.80 25.57
N ASP A 726 -35.63 23.74 25.95
CA ASP A 726 -35.13 24.26 27.23
C ASP A 726 -35.31 25.77 27.35
N PHE A 727 -35.26 26.48 26.22
CA PHE A 727 -35.51 27.91 26.13
C PHE A 727 -37.03 28.25 26.00
N HIS A 728 -37.91 27.27 26.11
CA HIS A 728 -39.35 27.41 25.97
C HIS A 728 -39.81 28.05 24.63
N VAL A 729 -39.01 27.86 23.57
CA VAL A 729 -39.32 28.34 22.20
C VAL A 729 -40.18 27.35 21.47
N LEU A 730 -39.94 26.06 21.67
CA LEU A 730 -40.68 24.94 21.09
C LEU A 730 -41.10 23.96 22.18
N THR A 731 -42.17 23.23 21.93
CA THR A 731 -42.47 22.00 22.67
C THR A 731 -41.81 20.81 21.99
N GLU A 732 -41.67 19.71 22.74
CA GLU A 732 -41.15 18.45 22.18
C GLU A 732 -42.00 17.94 21.00
N GLU A 733 -43.35 18.09 21.08
CA GLU A 733 -44.27 17.73 20.01
C GLU A 733 -44.03 18.59 18.75
N GLN A 734 -43.83 19.89 18.92
CA GLN A 734 -43.52 20.82 17.81
C GLN A 734 -42.19 20.48 17.17
N LEU A 735 -41.15 20.19 17.96
CA LEU A 735 -39.83 19.77 17.43
C LEU A 735 -39.94 18.48 16.62
N ASN A 736 -40.62 17.45 17.15
CA ASN A 736 -40.85 16.20 16.44
C ASN A 736 -41.66 16.40 15.14
N GLY A 737 -42.63 17.29 15.13
CA GLY A 737 -43.37 17.68 13.92
C GLY A 737 -42.48 18.35 12.88
N ILE A 738 -41.60 19.26 13.31
CA ILE A 738 -40.64 19.96 12.44
C ILE A 738 -39.64 18.94 11.84
N LEU A 739 -39.05 18.06 12.67
CA LEU A 739 -38.14 17.03 12.23
C LEU A 739 -38.79 16.07 11.22
N SER A 740 -40.04 15.68 11.47
CA SER A 740 -40.76 14.84 10.52
C SER A 740 -40.97 15.53 9.16
N GLN A 741 -41.27 16.83 9.14
CA GLN A 741 -41.43 17.59 7.90
C GLN A 741 -40.11 17.78 7.14
N ILE A 742 -39.02 18.10 7.84
CA ILE A 742 -37.74 18.36 7.21
C ILE A 742 -37.14 17.06 6.65
N ASN A 743 -37.27 15.95 7.38
CA ASN A 743 -36.72 14.65 6.97
C ASN A 743 -37.56 13.91 5.90
N GLN A 744 -38.76 14.40 5.57
CA GLN A 744 -39.58 13.87 4.48
C GLN A 744 -39.47 14.68 3.19
N ALA A 745 -38.85 15.85 3.25
CA ALA A 745 -38.68 16.77 2.12
C ALA A 745 -37.37 16.57 1.36
#